data_239777cfad223f9e52ebba3e27796ee3
#
_entry.id   239777cfad223f9e52ebba3e27796ee3
#
_cell.length_a   1.000
_cell.length_b   1.000
_cell.length_c   1.000
_cell.angle_alpha   90.00
_cell.angle_beta   90.00
_cell.angle_gamma   90.00
#
_symmetry.space_group_name_H-M   'P 1'
#
loop_
_entity.id
_entity.type
_entity.pdbx_description
1 polymer ?
#
loop_
_entity_poly.entity_id
_entity_poly.type
_entity_poly.pdbx_seq_one_letter_code
_entity_poly.pdbx_strand_id
1 'polypeptide(L)'
;MKKQKGKSRATHVAGDMRKQRLQSLLRVCVALLLPTLYLFYCLSGLYIIDVEMTKLKEQIVWCLLHPLKIYNDKSLSMVFVGGLLWMVLSFTAYSRSDHNRMPGNEFGSAKWGEVREFNEKYAAKTADGEGNLSSENKVLSQNVRFRYDSDTLRNNNVFVVGGSGAGKTAFFLTPNLLSLHDCNIYTDPKGSLVEELGAWLSEQRDTRVYTLNLCEMEKSMHFNPFLYIRSKSDVTKLVTNLIQNTNSPNIKNSSADPFWEKAERMFLESLFLYVWMECPKGVYNQKRGRAELLQKNWKTILYLLDEAQFVDADTPPKLDLRMEELAKKKPDHPAVKAYQRYRGGPDETIRSVIMTVNARMQPFDNEELLEIFSSNDIPLDEFGVGIDGDKKTKSNLFIIIPDDDDTFNFVPGMVYTLLFQELYRQARFFGGKLPMDVGFWLDEMANIKMPNNFDKILATCRSRGVYCVLILQSLAQLKTLFADGAWEGIVGNCDTFIYLGGNEASTYEYVSKLLGKWTIDKRTSGESKGSSGSYSQNYDVLGRELMLEYELRLLPDDECIIFVRGENPIRDKKWFPWEHEQYLEARKCGAFNPKEQKEKQEKPMEECEFLGEESLNYLKLQKDKNENIRLYELDAFSFMMMDLDEMEKKIHSTPNDKKGKAGEPTITAGMIRSALHAEKEREEAERKAWFVENFDSLTLLDIYASEWIGEIRRNVIRDLLQVQAPEEVTKSIIHLEIEEGQVLQKKAMWLEMKGK
;
A
#
# COMPACT_ATOMS: atom_id res chain seq x y z
N MET A 1 6.29 15.94 26.05
CA MET A 1 5.31 14.87 25.77
C MET A 1 4.12 14.99 26.73
N LYS A 2 3.04 15.67 26.35
CA LYS A 2 1.78 15.75 27.12
C LYS A 2 0.83 14.70 26.59
N LYS A 3 0.54 13.67 27.41
CA LYS A 3 -0.51 12.68 27.14
C LYS A 3 -1.88 13.37 27.08
N GLN A 4 -2.40 13.65 25.89
CA GLN A 4 -3.82 13.93 25.73
C GLN A 4 -4.59 12.61 25.74
N LYS A 5 -5.33 12.36 26.81
CA LYS A 5 -6.31 11.28 26.90
C LYS A 5 -7.46 11.59 25.91
N GLY A 6 -7.51 10.84 24.81
CA GLY A 6 -8.62 10.90 23.85
C GLY A 6 -9.91 10.34 24.47
N LYS A 7 -10.76 11.22 24.98
CA LYS A 7 -12.15 10.88 25.23
C LYS A 7 -12.89 10.98 23.90
N SER A 8 -13.66 9.96 23.54
CA SER A 8 -14.39 9.92 22.27
C SER A 8 -15.31 11.15 22.13
N ARG A 9 -15.30 11.80 20.98
CA ARG A 9 -16.03 13.04 20.68
C ARG A 9 -17.55 12.89 20.90
N ALA A 10 -18.12 11.70 20.68
CA ALA A 10 -19.54 11.40 20.87
C ALA A 10 -19.96 11.46 22.36
N THR A 11 -19.13 10.96 23.28
CA THR A 11 -19.40 11.05 24.74
C THR A 11 -19.23 12.47 25.26
N HIS A 12 -18.43 13.31 24.60
CA HIS A 12 -18.27 14.73 24.96
C HIS A 12 -19.50 15.55 24.60
N VAL A 13 -20.07 15.36 23.38
CA VAL A 13 -21.26 16.11 22.91
C VAL A 13 -22.51 15.79 23.76
N ALA A 14 -22.75 14.53 24.08
CA ALA A 14 -23.85 14.12 24.96
C ALA A 14 -23.68 14.67 26.40
N GLY A 15 -22.47 14.69 26.92
CA GLY A 15 -22.14 15.25 28.23
C GLY A 15 -22.32 16.77 28.30
N ASP A 16 -21.95 17.48 27.24
CA ASP A 16 -22.12 18.95 27.17
C ASP A 16 -23.54 19.38 27.00
N MET A 17 -24.34 18.68 26.21
CA MET A 17 -25.80 18.96 26.08
C MET A 17 -26.55 18.70 27.40
N ARG A 18 -26.21 17.64 28.14
CA ARG A 18 -26.75 17.37 29.47
C ARG A 18 -26.39 18.48 30.45
N LYS A 19 -25.16 18.96 30.46
CA LYS A 19 -24.71 20.10 31.29
C LYS A 19 -25.45 21.39 30.94
N GLN A 20 -25.62 21.71 29.64
CA GLN A 20 -26.34 22.91 29.21
C GLN A 20 -27.80 22.89 29.62
N ARG A 21 -28.49 21.75 29.51
CA ARG A 21 -29.89 21.60 29.97
C ARG A 21 -30.02 21.70 31.47
N LEU A 22 -29.10 21.05 32.21
CA LEU A 22 -29.08 21.15 33.67
C LEU A 22 -28.85 22.59 34.11
N GLN A 23 -27.95 23.31 33.45
CA GLN A 23 -27.67 24.73 33.70
C GLN A 23 -28.88 25.63 33.36
N SER A 24 -29.61 25.36 32.24
CA SER A 24 -30.79 26.13 31.90
C SER A 24 -31.91 25.90 32.87
N LEU A 25 -32.18 24.66 33.29
CA LEU A 25 -33.15 24.31 34.31
C LEU A 25 -32.83 24.93 35.66
N LEU A 26 -31.57 24.87 36.07
CA LEU A 26 -31.05 25.50 37.28
C LEU A 26 -31.26 27.03 37.24
N ARG A 27 -30.99 27.69 36.12
CA ARG A 27 -31.23 29.14 35.94
C ARG A 27 -32.72 29.49 36.08
N VAL A 28 -33.61 28.69 35.50
CA VAL A 28 -35.07 28.91 35.64
C VAL A 28 -35.53 28.68 37.08
N CYS A 29 -35.07 27.62 37.74
CA CYS A 29 -35.41 27.38 39.15
C CYS A 29 -34.91 28.51 40.04
N VAL A 30 -33.68 28.98 39.86
CA VAL A 30 -33.13 30.10 40.62
C VAL A 30 -33.86 31.40 40.35
N ALA A 31 -34.24 31.68 39.08
CA ALA A 31 -35.01 32.87 38.72
C ALA A 31 -36.41 32.87 39.32
N LEU A 32 -37.03 31.72 39.49
CA LEU A 32 -38.39 31.58 40.09
C LEU A 32 -38.39 31.54 41.60
N LEU A 33 -37.26 31.37 42.28
CA LEU A 33 -37.15 31.28 43.73
C LEU A 33 -37.65 32.57 44.43
N LEU A 34 -37.09 33.71 44.07
CA LEU A 34 -37.45 35.00 44.67
C LEU A 34 -38.93 35.39 44.41
N PRO A 35 -39.46 35.25 43.16
CA PRO A 35 -40.87 35.49 42.91
C PRO A 35 -41.81 34.58 43.72
N THR A 36 -41.46 33.29 43.89
CA THR A 36 -42.25 32.34 44.66
C THR A 36 -42.26 32.72 46.15
N LEU A 37 -41.11 33.00 46.75
CA LEU A 37 -40.99 33.44 48.15
C LEU A 37 -41.75 34.74 48.36
N TYR A 38 -41.64 35.70 47.45
CA TYR A 38 -42.33 36.96 47.47
C TYR A 38 -43.89 36.79 47.40
N LEU A 39 -44.32 35.90 46.50
CA LEU A 39 -45.79 35.61 46.38
C LEU A 39 -46.31 35.03 47.69
N PHE A 40 -45.60 34.08 48.33
CA PHE A 40 -46.07 33.50 49.60
C PHE A 40 -45.93 34.49 50.73
N TYR A 41 -44.97 35.40 50.75
CA TYR A 41 -44.94 36.53 51.63
C TYR A 41 -46.13 37.41 51.45
N CYS A 42 -46.51 37.76 50.23
CA CYS A 42 -47.74 38.58 49.97
C CYS A 42 -48.99 37.88 50.37
N LEU A 43 -49.10 36.57 50.19
CA LEU A 43 -50.23 35.77 50.65
C LEU A 43 -50.41 35.78 52.18
N SER A 44 -49.31 35.99 52.94
CA SER A 44 -49.40 36.16 54.39
C SER A 44 -50.25 37.40 54.78
N GLY A 45 -50.29 38.41 53.90
CA GLY A 45 -51.06 39.62 54.12
C GLY A 45 -52.59 39.38 54.19
N LEU A 46 -53.05 38.28 53.61
CA LEU A 46 -54.47 37.86 53.66
C LEU A 46 -54.92 37.48 55.10
N TYR A 47 -53.95 37.20 56.01
CA TYR A 47 -54.29 36.97 57.42
C TYR A 47 -54.52 38.26 58.21
N ILE A 48 -54.21 39.44 57.66
CA ILE A 48 -54.42 40.77 58.28
C ILE A 48 -55.71 41.41 57.77
N ILE A 49 -56.12 41.07 56.55
CA ILE A 49 -57.23 41.62 55.85
C ILE A 49 -58.44 40.65 55.97
N ASP A 50 -59.62 41.16 56.34
CA ASP A 50 -60.86 40.32 56.27
C ASP A 50 -61.09 39.85 54.86
N VAL A 51 -60.94 38.55 54.64
CA VAL A 51 -60.92 37.93 53.30
C VAL A 51 -62.39 37.81 52.82
N GLU A 52 -62.80 38.71 51.92
CA GLU A 52 -64.03 38.58 51.16
C GLU A 52 -63.75 37.77 49.88
N MET A 53 -64.38 36.60 49.69
CA MET A 53 -64.16 35.74 48.52
C MET A 53 -64.55 36.45 47.20
N THR A 54 -65.45 37.41 47.22
CA THR A 54 -65.88 38.25 46.09
C THR A 54 -64.78 39.22 45.62
N LYS A 55 -63.91 39.66 46.51
CA LYS A 55 -62.87 40.64 46.28
C LYS A 55 -61.44 40.04 46.37
N LEU A 56 -61.33 38.75 46.44
CA LEU A 56 -60.07 38.05 46.69
C LEU A 56 -58.95 38.45 45.68
N LYS A 57 -59.25 38.64 44.40
CA LYS A 57 -58.31 39.10 43.42
C LYS A 57 -57.73 40.49 43.71
N GLU A 58 -58.60 41.43 44.09
CA GLU A 58 -58.22 42.81 44.42
C GLU A 58 -57.33 42.83 45.67
N GLN A 59 -57.74 42.03 46.69
CA GLN A 59 -56.97 41.88 47.92
C GLN A 59 -55.56 41.28 47.71
N ILE A 60 -55.41 40.28 46.86
CA ILE A 60 -54.12 39.71 46.48
C ILE A 60 -53.23 40.75 45.74
N VAL A 61 -53.83 41.49 44.80
CA VAL A 61 -53.17 42.58 44.11
C VAL A 61 -52.73 43.68 45.06
N TRP A 62 -53.56 44.03 46.00
CA TRP A 62 -53.23 45.04 47.04
C TRP A 62 -52.06 44.59 47.89
N CYS A 63 -52.03 43.32 48.33
CA CYS A 63 -50.87 42.72 49.04
C CYS A 63 -49.63 42.74 48.24
N LEU A 64 -49.65 42.47 46.95
CA LEU A 64 -48.52 42.53 46.04
C LEU A 64 -47.94 43.93 45.89
N LEU A 65 -48.82 44.97 45.94
CA LEU A 65 -48.39 46.38 45.78
C LEU A 65 -47.94 47.04 47.10
N HIS A 66 -48.30 46.48 48.29
CA HIS A 66 -47.99 47.10 49.58
C HIS A 66 -47.18 46.15 50.50
N PRO A 67 -45.95 45.66 50.11
CA PRO A 67 -45.28 44.63 50.87
C PRO A 67 -44.86 45.04 52.27
N LEU A 68 -44.65 46.34 52.55
CA LEU A 68 -44.24 46.82 53.88
C LEU A 68 -45.45 46.87 54.89
N LYS A 69 -46.69 46.85 54.41
CA LYS A 69 -47.87 46.93 55.27
C LYS A 69 -48.43 45.57 55.65
N ILE A 70 -47.94 44.49 55.05
CA ILE A 70 -48.50 43.12 55.21
C ILE A 70 -47.66 42.25 56.16
N TYR A 71 -46.61 42.76 56.73
CA TYR A 71 -45.76 42.00 57.64
C TYR A 71 -46.53 41.61 58.89
N ASN A 72 -46.54 40.31 59.22
CA ASN A 72 -47.24 39.75 60.42
C ASN A 72 -46.43 38.51 60.91
N ASP A 73 -46.84 38.00 62.11
CA ASP A 73 -46.20 36.83 62.72
C ASP A 73 -46.24 35.56 61.88
N LYS A 74 -47.13 35.46 60.88
CA LYS A 74 -47.22 34.34 59.98
C LYS A 74 -46.40 34.52 58.67
N SER A 75 -45.88 35.74 58.45
CA SER A 75 -45.13 36.03 57.22
C SER A 75 -43.95 35.10 57.02
N LEU A 76 -43.19 34.85 58.08
CA LEU A 76 -42.00 33.96 58.05
C LEU A 76 -42.45 32.52 57.78
N SER A 77 -43.51 32.05 58.40
CA SER A 77 -44.05 30.70 58.18
C SER A 77 -44.57 30.49 56.74
N MET A 78 -45.19 31.47 56.15
CA MET A 78 -45.65 31.43 54.77
C MET A 78 -44.55 31.46 53.77
N VAL A 79 -43.48 32.23 53.97
CA VAL A 79 -42.27 32.22 53.17
C VAL A 79 -41.60 30.84 53.25
N PHE A 80 -41.57 30.22 54.44
CA PHE A 80 -41.04 28.87 54.60
C PHE A 80 -41.85 27.82 53.82
N VAL A 81 -43.20 27.91 53.84
CA VAL A 81 -44.12 27.05 53.03
C VAL A 81 -43.85 27.26 51.52
N GLY A 82 -43.70 28.54 51.11
CA GLY A 82 -43.33 28.85 49.72
C GLY A 82 -41.99 28.26 49.29
N GLY A 83 -41.02 28.30 50.20
CA GLY A 83 -39.71 27.65 49.94
C GLY A 83 -39.79 26.13 49.82
N LEU A 84 -40.60 25.48 50.70
CA LEU A 84 -40.86 24.05 50.60
C LEU A 84 -41.54 23.67 49.27
N LEU A 85 -42.57 24.43 48.88
CA LEU A 85 -43.29 24.20 47.64
C LEU A 85 -42.36 24.40 46.43
N TRP A 86 -41.55 25.47 46.45
CA TRP A 86 -40.55 25.69 45.41
C TRP A 86 -39.58 24.52 45.34
N MET A 87 -39.10 24.00 46.48
CA MET A 87 -38.17 22.87 46.56
C MET A 87 -38.82 21.61 45.94
N VAL A 88 -40.07 21.30 46.27
CA VAL A 88 -40.80 20.15 45.72
C VAL A 88 -40.98 20.31 44.20
N LEU A 89 -41.38 21.51 43.74
CA LEU A 89 -41.54 21.77 42.30
C LEU A 89 -40.22 21.70 41.54
N SER A 90 -39.14 22.24 42.10
CA SER A 90 -37.79 22.16 41.52
C SER A 90 -37.28 20.72 41.47
N PHE A 91 -37.53 19.94 42.55
CA PHE A 91 -37.15 18.52 42.59
C PHE A 91 -37.99 17.70 41.58
N THR A 92 -39.28 17.94 41.45
CA THR A 92 -40.12 17.25 40.45
C THR A 92 -39.75 17.63 39.02
N ALA A 93 -39.42 18.90 38.77
CA ALA A 93 -38.87 19.36 37.48
C ALA A 93 -37.52 18.70 37.15
N TYR A 94 -36.64 18.62 38.16
CA TYR A 94 -35.35 17.92 38.03
C TYR A 94 -35.54 16.43 37.73
N SER A 95 -36.37 15.72 38.49
CA SER A 95 -36.65 14.29 38.29
C SER A 95 -37.30 14.00 36.94
N ARG A 96 -38.18 14.89 36.45
CA ARG A 96 -38.79 14.76 35.10
C ARG A 96 -37.81 15.14 33.98
N SER A 97 -36.76 15.90 34.26
CA SER A 97 -35.75 16.28 33.24
C SER A 97 -34.76 15.16 32.97
N ASP A 98 -34.71 14.14 33.82
CA ASP A 98 -33.72 13.05 33.74
C ASP A 98 -34.11 11.92 32.75
N HIS A 99 -35.04 12.20 31.86
CA HIS A 99 -35.29 11.33 30.72
C HIS A 99 -34.19 11.52 29.69
N ASN A 100 -33.64 10.41 29.23
CA ASN A 100 -32.59 10.35 28.22
C ASN A 100 -33.15 10.73 26.82
N ARG A 101 -33.63 11.98 26.69
CA ARG A 101 -34.22 12.54 25.49
C ARG A 101 -33.11 13.20 24.67
N MET A 102 -32.91 12.75 23.43
CA MET A 102 -32.05 13.38 22.42
C MET A 102 -32.94 14.03 21.35
N PRO A 103 -33.55 15.21 21.60
CA PRO A 103 -34.48 15.83 20.66
C PRO A 103 -33.79 16.04 19.30
N GLY A 104 -34.39 15.52 18.23
CA GLY A 104 -33.85 15.55 16.88
C GLY A 104 -32.80 14.48 16.55
N ASN A 105 -32.46 13.61 17.52
CA ASN A 105 -31.52 12.51 17.33
C ASN A 105 -32.04 11.19 17.96
N GLU A 106 -33.33 11.05 18.15
CA GLU A 106 -33.96 9.90 18.83
C GLU A 106 -33.65 8.58 18.11
N PHE A 107 -33.56 8.60 16.80
CA PHE A 107 -33.31 7.44 15.94
C PHE A 107 -31.93 7.45 15.31
N GLY A 108 -31.24 8.59 15.33
CA GLY A 108 -29.87 8.72 14.75
C GLY A 108 -29.57 10.16 14.40
N SER A 109 -28.26 10.43 14.26
CA SER A 109 -27.70 11.75 13.95
C SER A 109 -26.87 11.76 12.64
N ALA A 110 -27.16 10.82 11.72
CA ALA A 110 -26.48 10.76 10.44
C ALA A 110 -26.71 12.07 9.65
N LYS A 111 -25.67 12.58 9.06
CA LYS A 111 -25.68 13.79 8.23
C LYS A 111 -24.57 13.72 7.16
N TRP A 112 -24.77 14.47 6.10
CA TRP A 112 -23.72 14.66 5.09
C TRP A 112 -22.57 15.50 5.65
N GLY A 113 -21.34 15.16 5.28
CA GLY A 113 -20.14 15.94 5.53
C GLY A 113 -20.00 17.06 4.49
N GLU A 114 -19.33 18.13 4.87
CA GLU A 114 -19.02 19.25 3.98
C GLU A 114 -17.63 19.09 3.37
N VAL A 115 -17.53 19.20 2.05
CA VAL A 115 -16.27 19.09 1.29
C VAL A 115 -15.21 20.06 1.79
N ARG A 116 -15.62 21.29 2.07
CA ARG A 116 -14.70 22.34 2.55
C ARG A 116 -14.07 21.97 3.90
N GLU A 117 -14.90 21.57 4.87
CA GLU A 117 -14.40 21.17 6.20
C GLU A 117 -13.47 19.96 6.10
N PHE A 118 -13.80 19.02 5.20
CA PHE A 118 -12.99 17.85 4.96
C PHE A 118 -11.62 18.22 4.37
N ASN A 119 -11.59 19.02 3.31
CA ASN A 119 -10.35 19.44 2.66
C ASN A 119 -9.48 20.31 3.60
N GLU A 120 -10.07 21.20 4.40
CA GLU A 120 -9.33 21.96 5.41
C GLU A 120 -8.58 21.06 6.39
N LYS A 121 -9.11 19.87 6.68
CA LYS A 121 -8.57 18.93 7.66
C LYS A 121 -7.63 17.90 7.05
N TYR A 122 -7.89 17.44 5.83
CA TYR A 122 -7.23 16.27 5.26
C TYR A 122 -6.48 16.53 3.95
N ALA A 123 -6.66 17.63 3.28
CA ALA A 123 -5.92 17.93 2.06
C ALA A 123 -4.61 18.66 2.36
N ALA A 124 -3.57 18.36 1.58
CA ALA A 124 -2.35 19.15 1.56
C ALA A 124 -2.59 20.42 0.74
N LYS A 125 -2.04 21.55 1.21
CA LYS A 125 -2.11 22.86 0.54
C LYS A 125 -0.78 23.16 -0.14
N THR A 126 -0.83 24.00 -1.18
CA THR A 126 0.38 24.50 -1.83
C THR A 126 1.20 25.36 -0.87
N ALA A 127 2.51 25.36 -1.08
CA ALA A 127 3.45 26.11 -0.23
C ALA A 127 3.42 27.64 -0.47
N ASP A 128 2.67 28.11 -1.48
CA ASP A 128 2.57 29.52 -1.89
C ASP A 128 1.80 30.42 -0.89
N GLY A 129 1.15 29.81 0.11
CA GLY A 129 0.38 30.55 1.12
C GLY A 129 -1.01 31.03 0.66
N GLU A 130 -1.39 30.80 -0.58
CA GLU A 130 -2.71 31.18 -1.12
C GLU A 130 -3.84 30.25 -0.65
N GLY A 131 -3.49 29.13 -0.01
CA GLY A 131 -4.46 28.16 0.50
C GLY A 131 -5.03 27.22 -0.57
N ASN A 132 -4.47 27.22 -1.76
CA ASN A 132 -4.79 26.32 -2.84
C ASN A 132 -4.46 24.86 -2.43
N LEU A 133 -5.16 23.88 -3.02
CA LEU A 133 -4.89 22.47 -2.77
C LEU A 133 -3.71 22.01 -3.63
N SER A 134 -2.79 21.26 -3.03
CA SER A 134 -1.66 20.66 -3.77
C SER A 134 -2.16 19.66 -4.81
N SER A 135 -1.52 19.62 -5.97
CA SER A 135 -1.75 18.61 -7.01
C SER A 135 -1.37 17.19 -6.55
N GLU A 136 -0.50 17.07 -5.55
CA GLU A 136 -0.03 15.79 -5.00
C GLU A 136 -1.04 15.10 -4.08
N ASN A 137 -2.23 15.68 -3.88
CA ASN A 137 -3.28 15.02 -3.11
C ASN A 137 -3.92 13.86 -3.89
N LYS A 138 -4.32 12.81 -3.16
CA LYS A 138 -5.21 11.78 -3.69
C LYS A 138 -6.56 12.39 -4.06
N VAL A 139 -6.99 12.16 -5.28
CA VAL A 139 -8.27 12.62 -5.81
C VAL A 139 -9.34 11.60 -5.45
N LEU A 140 -10.28 11.96 -4.56
CA LEU A 140 -11.38 11.07 -4.18
C LEU A 140 -12.65 11.34 -5.00
N SER A 141 -12.83 12.59 -5.45
CA SER A 141 -13.93 13.04 -6.32
C SER A 141 -13.56 14.36 -6.99
N GLN A 142 -14.51 15.03 -7.66
CA GLN A 142 -14.28 16.34 -8.28
C GLN A 142 -13.70 17.36 -7.29
N ASN A 143 -14.21 17.41 -6.06
CA ASN A 143 -13.83 18.45 -5.11
C ASN A 143 -13.12 17.89 -3.86
N VAL A 144 -13.16 16.60 -3.58
CA VAL A 144 -12.58 16.01 -2.37
C VAL A 144 -11.15 15.57 -2.61
N ARG A 145 -10.24 16.06 -1.77
CA ARG A 145 -8.81 15.77 -1.81
C ARG A 145 -8.34 15.18 -0.48
N PHE A 146 -7.41 14.26 -0.55
CA PHE A 146 -6.85 13.58 0.62
C PHE A 146 -5.33 13.45 0.49
N ARG A 147 -4.59 13.94 1.48
CA ARG A 147 -3.13 13.89 1.49
C ARG A 147 -2.60 12.47 1.71
N TYR A 148 -1.46 12.16 1.14
CA TYR A 148 -0.83 10.84 1.28
C TYR A 148 -0.03 10.65 2.56
N ASP A 149 0.37 11.72 3.25
CA ASP A 149 1.22 11.65 4.42
C ASP A 149 0.54 11.01 5.66
N SER A 150 1.37 10.67 6.65
CA SER A 150 0.92 9.97 7.86
C SER A 150 0.27 10.88 8.91
N ASP A 151 0.23 12.19 8.72
CA ASP A 151 -0.24 13.17 9.72
C ASP A 151 -1.72 13.00 10.04
N THR A 152 -2.49 12.47 9.08
CA THR A 152 -3.93 12.24 9.24
C THR A 152 -4.28 11.09 10.16
N LEU A 153 -3.33 10.24 10.57
CA LEU A 153 -3.55 8.97 11.27
C LEU A 153 -4.47 8.00 10.52
N ARG A 154 -4.71 8.24 9.24
CA ARG A 154 -5.46 7.36 8.34
C ARG A 154 -4.47 6.57 7.47
N ASN A 155 -4.88 5.40 7.01
CA ASN A 155 -4.12 4.69 6.00
C ASN A 155 -4.51 5.17 4.59
N ASN A 156 -3.66 4.87 3.61
CA ASN A 156 -3.90 5.21 2.22
C ASN A 156 -4.68 4.13 1.45
N ASN A 157 -5.06 3.03 2.12
CA ASN A 157 -5.87 2.01 1.48
C ASN A 157 -7.26 2.54 1.16
N VAL A 158 -7.71 2.28 -0.06
CA VAL A 158 -9.02 2.69 -0.56
C VAL A 158 -9.77 1.49 -1.08
N PHE A 159 -11.04 1.40 -0.76
CA PHE A 159 -11.95 0.43 -1.35
C PHE A 159 -12.96 1.16 -2.24
N VAL A 160 -12.99 0.82 -3.52
CA VAL A 160 -13.84 1.45 -4.52
C VAL A 160 -14.80 0.42 -5.08
N VAL A 161 -16.09 0.73 -5.05
CA VAL A 161 -17.13 -0.12 -5.64
C VAL A 161 -17.97 0.69 -6.62
N GLY A 162 -18.15 0.12 -7.81
CA GLY A 162 -19.02 0.69 -8.82
C GLY A 162 -19.35 -0.31 -9.90
N GLY A 163 -20.60 -0.36 -10.34
CA GLY A 163 -21.06 -1.25 -11.40
C GLY A 163 -20.25 -1.12 -12.70
N SER A 164 -20.52 -1.97 -13.66
CA SER A 164 -19.96 -1.81 -15.00
C SER A 164 -20.41 -0.47 -15.59
N GLY A 165 -19.49 0.29 -16.20
CA GLY A 165 -19.76 1.62 -16.72
C GLY A 165 -19.84 2.75 -15.67
N ALA A 166 -19.70 2.46 -14.36
CA ALA A 166 -19.70 3.50 -13.32
C ALA A 166 -18.47 4.44 -13.34
N GLY A 167 -17.50 4.17 -14.25
CA GLY A 167 -16.32 5.01 -14.45
C GLY A 167 -15.22 4.83 -13.42
N LYS A 168 -15.06 3.62 -12.86
CA LYS A 168 -14.01 3.30 -11.88
C LYS A 168 -12.62 3.73 -12.34
N THR A 169 -12.23 3.31 -13.53
CA THR A 169 -10.93 3.64 -14.12
C THR A 169 -10.86 5.12 -14.48
N ALA A 170 -11.83 5.64 -15.23
CA ALA A 170 -11.80 7.02 -15.74
C ALA A 170 -11.94 8.08 -14.64
N PHE A 171 -12.87 7.89 -13.68
CA PHE A 171 -13.19 8.95 -12.71
C PHE A 171 -12.42 8.86 -11.41
N PHE A 172 -11.78 7.72 -11.12
CA PHE A 172 -11.03 7.55 -9.90
C PHE A 172 -9.55 7.18 -10.13
N LEU A 173 -9.26 6.18 -10.98
CA LEU A 173 -7.88 5.74 -11.17
C LEU A 173 -7.08 6.77 -12.00
N THR A 174 -7.63 7.22 -13.13
CA THR A 174 -6.99 8.20 -14.03
C THR A 174 -6.53 9.49 -13.31
N PRO A 175 -7.34 10.20 -12.50
CA PRO A 175 -6.88 11.41 -11.83
C PRO A 175 -5.74 11.17 -10.84
N ASN A 176 -5.71 10.00 -10.23
CA ASN A 176 -4.66 9.63 -9.30
C ASN A 176 -3.36 9.22 -10.01
N LEU A 177 -3.43 8.66 -11.21
CA LEU A 177 -2.27 8.43 -12.05
C LEU A 177 -1.65 9.78 -12.48
N LEU A 178 -2.47 10.73 -12.89
CA LEU A 178 -2.01 12.07 -13.30
C LEU A 178 -1.39 12.87 -12.16
N SER A 179 -1.65 12.53 -10.89
CA SER A 179 -1.06 13.22 -9.74
C SER A 179 0.45 12.97 -9.58
N LEU A 180 1.02 11.97 -10.28
CA LEU A 180 2.44 11.58 -10.26
C LEU A 180 3.01 11.38 -8.85
N HIS A 181 2.17 11.03 -7.92
CA HIS A 181 2.60 10.79 -6.54
C HIS A 181 3.27 9.44 -6.36
N ASP A 182 4.03 8.92 -5.79
CA ASP A 182 4.56 7.59 -5.48
C ASP A 182 5.01 6.71 -6.67
N CYS A 183 5.61 5.59 -6.34
CA CYS A 183 5.73 4.44 -7.24
C CYS A 183 4.40 3.71 -7.30
N ASN A 184 3.99 3.24 -8.47
CA ASN A 184 2.66 2.63 -8.60
C ASN A 184 2.70 1.33 -9.40
N ILE A 185 1.82 0.42 -9.03
CA ILE A 185 1.54 -0.81 -9.75
C ILE A 185 0.07 -0.79 -10.11
N TYR A 186 -0.23 -0.77 -11.41
CA TYR A 186 -1.58 -0.75 -11.95
C TYR A 186 -1.93 -2.10 -12.54
N THR A 187 -3.08 -2.65 -12.15
CA THR A 187 -3.73 -3.64 -12.99
C THR A 187 -4.54 -2.89 -14.02
N ASP A 188 -4.29 -3.17 -15.29
CA ASP A 188 -4.93 -2.49 -16.41
C ASP A 188 -5.65 -3.53 -17.29
N PRO A 189 -6.91 -3.88 -16.99
CA PRO A 189 -7.69 -4.74 -17.86
C PRO A 189 -7.81 -4.08 -19.24
N LYS A 190 -7.42 -4.79 -20.30
CA LYS A 190 -7.42 -4.31 -21.71
C LYS A 190 -6.24 -3.42 -22.11
N GLY A 191 -5.41 -2.93 -21.21
CA GLY A 191 -4.28 -2.07 -21.55
C GLY A 191 -4.65 -0.61 -21.89
N SER A 192 -5.91 -0.23 -21.71
CA SER A 192 -6.40 1.09 -22.11
C SER A 192 -5.75 2.23 -21.34
N LEU A 193 -5.40 2.00 -20.07
CA LEU A 193 -4.80 3.03 -19.22
C LEU A 193 -3.37 3.36 -19.66
N VAL A 194 -2.56 2.32 -19.92
CA VAL A 194 -1.18 2.53 -20.38
C VAL A 194 -1.17 3.05 -21.83
N GLU A 195 -2.11 2.63 -22.67
CA GLU A 195 -2.22 3.14 -24.04
C GLU A 195 -2.53 4.64 -24.07
N GLU A 196 -3.44 5.11 -23.21
CA GLU A 196 -3.84 6.52 -23.18
C GLU A 196 -2.82 7.42 -22.46
N LEU A 197 -2.19 6.95 -21.41
CA LEU A 197 -1.41 7.80 -20.50
C LEU A 197 0.05 7.38 -20.33
N GLY A 198 0.43 6.18 -20.78
CA GLY A 198 1.77 5.63 -20.59
C GLY A 198 2.86 6.45 -21.27
N ALA A 199 2.61 6.96 -22.50
CA ALA A 199 3.55 7.80 -23.20
C ALA A 199 3.82 9.11 -22.44
N TRP A 200 2.76 9.81 -22.03
CA TRP A 200 2.87 11.04 -21.23
C TRP A 200 3.61 10.76 -19.90
N LEU A 201 3.27 9.67 -19.22
CA LEU A 201 3.91 9.30 -17.96
C LEU A 201 5.41 9.04 -18.12
N SER A 202 5.82 8.44 -19.25
CA SER A 202 7.23 8.15 -19.55
C SER A 202 8.06 9.41 -19.88
N GLU A 203 7.40 10.51 -20.26
CA GLU A 203 8.03 11.79 -20.53
C GLU A 203 8.19 12.64 -19.26
N GLN A 204 7.52 12.27 -18.16
CA GLN A 204 7.64 13.00 -16.91
C GLN A 204 9.02 12.81 -16.29
N ARG A 205 9.55 13.90 -15.73
CA ARG A 205 10.84 13.87 -15.03
C ARG A 205 10.79 12.88 -13.86
N ASP A 206 11.87 12.15 -13.67
CA ASP A 206 12.06 11.20 -12.58
C ASP A 206 10.96 10.09 -12.54
N THR A 207 10.47 9.69 -13.72
CA THR A 207 9.44 8.65 -13.85
C THR A 207 9.89 7.57 -14.84
N ARG A 208 9.60 6.30 -14.49
CA ARG A 208 9.82 5.11 -15.33
C ARG A 208 8.51 4.37 -15.50
N VAL A 209 8.30 3.82 -16.70
CA VAL A 209 7.11 3.02 -17.03
C VAL A 209 7.55 1.63 -17.46
N TYR A 210 6.96 0.63 -16.84
CA TYR A 210 7.16 -0.78 -17.16
C TYR A 210 5.80 -1.41 -17.53
N THR A 211 5.81 -2.35 -18.45
CA THR A 211 4.60 -3.06 -18.89
C THR A 211 4.80 -4.55 -18.91
N LEU A 212 3.91 -5.27 -18.23
CA LEU A 212 3.76 -6.71 -18.35
C LEU A 212 2.42 -6.95 -19.05
N ASN A 213 2.47 -7.27 -20.35
CA ASN A 213 1.28 -7.39 -21.19
C ASN A 213 0.99 -8.86 -21.49
N LEU A 214 -0.13 -9.35 -20.94
CA LEU A 214 -0.61 -10.73 -21.19
C LEU A 214 -1.72 -10.79 -22.25
N CYS A 215 -2.18 -9.64 -22.76
CA CYS A 215 -3.10 -9.58 -23.90
C CYS A 215 -2.34 -9.63 -25.22
N GLU A 216 -1.26 -8.84 -25.33
CA GLU A 216 -0.37 -8.76 -26.50
C GLU A 216 1.05 -9.03 -26.05
N MET A 217 1.37 -10.31 -25.85
CA MET A 217 2.61 -10.75 -25.21
C MET A 217 3.87 -10.32 -25.97
N GLU A 218 3.79 -10.14 -27.29
CA GLU A 218 4.88 -9.61 -28.12
C GLU A 218 5.30 -8.17 -27.75
N LYS A 219 4.37 -7.40 -27.13
CA LYS A 219 4.62 -6.03 -26.66
C LYS A 219 5.01 -5.99 -25.19
N SER A 220 5.08 -7.13 -24.51
CA SER A 220 5.44 -7.19 -23.09
C SER A 220 6.91 -6.96 -22.87
N MET A 221 7.24 -6.35 -21.74
CA MET A 221 8.57 -6.41 -21.15
C MET A 221 8.79 -7.75 -20.46
N HIS A 222 10.05 -8.16 -20.34
CA HIS A 222 10.40 -9.45 -19.74
C HIS A 222 10.45 -9.39 -18.23
N PHE A 223 10.07 -10.52 -17.62
CA PHE A 223 10.06 -10.67 -16.17
C PHE A 223 10.62 -12.04 -15.76
N ASN A 224 11.72 -12.06 -15.05
CA ASN A 224 12.33 -13.30 -14.57
C ASN A 224 12.22 -13.44 -13.05
N PRO A 225 11.30 -14.28 -12.54
CA PRO A 225 11.07 -14.42 -11.10
C PRO A 225 12.29 -14.95 -10.33
N PHE A 226 13.20 -15.69 -10.98
CA PHE A 226 14.38 -16.25 -10.34
C PHE A 226 15.36 -15.20 -9.83
N LEU A 227 15.32 -13.99 -10.39
CA LEU A 227 16.22 -12.90 -9.97
C LEU A 227 15.83 -12.32 -8.60
N TYR A 228 14.58 -12.52 -8.19
CA TYR A 228 14.02 -12.01 -6.91
C TYR A 228 14.01 -13.06 -5.79
N ILE A 229 14.44 -14.30 -6.08
CA ILE A 229 14.61 -15.34 -5.07
C ILE A 229 15.91 -15.07 -4.30
N ARG A 230 15.79 -14.89 -2.98
CA ARG A 230 16.92 -14.65 -2.06
C ARG A 230 17.13 -15.76 -1.05
N SER A 231 16.10 -16.58 -0.83
CA SER A 231 16.10 -17.65 0.16
C SER A 231 15.36 -18.88 -0.32
N LYS A 232 15.62 -20.04 0.32
CA LYS A 232 14.84 -21.26 0.08
C LYS A 232 13.35 -21.05 0.36
N SER A 233 13.01 -20.24 1.36
CA SER A 233 11.63 -19.90 1.68
C SER A 233 10.92 -19.18 0.52
N ASP A 234 11.66 -18.40 -0.27
CA ASP A 234 11.07 -17.69 -1.41
C ASP A 234 10.76 -18.67 -2.55
N VAL A 235 11.62 -19.69 -2.74
CA VAL A 235 11.32 -20.81 -3.65
C VAL A 235 10.04 -21.52 -3.25
N THR A 236 9.91 -21.88 -1.98
CA THR A 236 8.69 -22.55 -1.47
C THR A 236 7.44 -21.70 -1.69
N LYS A 237 7.53 -20.39 -1.46
CA LYS A 237 6.39 -19.47 -1.70
C LYS A 237 6.05 -19.36 -3.18
N LEU A 238 7.06 -19.25 -4.05
CA LEU A 238 6.86 -19.18 -5.50
C LEU A 238 6.18 -20.45 -6.03
N VAL A 239 6.68 -21.63 -5.66
CA VAL A 239 6.10 -22.91 -6.03
C VAL A 239 4.68 -23.05 -5.45
N THR A 240 4.45 -22.64 -4.20
CA THR A 240 3.11 -22.65 -3.60
C THR A 240 2.15 -21.75 -4.37
N ASN A 241 2.58 -20.53 -4.72
CA ASN A 241 1.78 -19.61 -5.52
C ASN A 241 1.45 -20.19 -6.89
N LEU A 242 2.44 -20.76 -7.58
CA LEU A 242 2.25 -21.45 -8.87
C LEU A 242 1.18 -22.55 -8.76
N ILE A 243 1.34 -23.48 -7.81
CA ILE A 243 0.40 -24.60 -7.63
C ILE A 243 -1.02 -24.10 -7.39
N GLN A 244 -1.20 -23.12 -6.51
CA GLN A 244 -2.52 -22.62 -6.15
C GLN A 244 -3.19 -21.82 -7.27
N ASN A 245 -2.42 -21.07 -8.04
CA ASN A 245 -2.94 -20.23 -9.09
C ASN A 245 -3.17 -20.95 -10.42
N THR A 246 -2.60 -22.14 -10.59
CA THR A 246 -2.82 -23.01 -11.75
C THR A 246 -3.80 -24.16 -11.48
N ASN A 247 -4.44 -24.22 -10.31
CA ASN A 247 -5.49 -25.18 -10.02
C ASN A 247 -6.78 -24.83 -10.80
N SER A 248 -7.38 -25.82 -11.47
CA SER A 248 -8.67 -25.64 -12.12
C SER A 248 -9.76 -25.27 -11.10
N PRO A 249 -10.64 -24.31 -11.42
CA PRO A 249 -11.68 -23.82 -10.50
C PRO A 249 -12.63 -24.92 -10.01
N ASN A 250 -12.80 -25.99 -10.78
CA ASN A 250 -13.70 -27.11 -10.45
C ASN A 250 -13.16 -28.07 -9.37
N ILE A 251 -11.88 -27.94 -8.95
CA ILE A 251 -11.25 -28.82 -7.98
C ILE A 251 -11.46 -28.34 -6.53
N LYS A 252 -11.96 -27.12 -6.31
CA LYS A 252 -12.22 -26.59 -4.95
C LYS A 252 -13.17 -27.45 -4.09
N ASN A 253 -13.96 -28.34 -4.71
CA ASN A 253 -14.91 -29.23 -4.04
C ASN A 253 -14.57 -30.72 -4.16
N SER A 254 -13.49 -31.10 -4.83
CA SER A 254 -13.05 -32.48 -4.84
C SER A 254 -12.19 -32.76 -3.62
N SER A 255 -12.46 -33.83 -2.93
CA SER A 255 -11.62 -34.42 -1.88
C SER A 255 -10.33 -34.99 -2.51
N ALA A 256 -9.61 -34.18 -3.29
CA ALA A 256 -8.32 -34.55 -3.82
C ALA A 256 -7.39 -34.83 -2.65
N ASP A 257 -6.81 -36.03 -2.64
CA ASP A 257 -5.90 -36.46 -1.57
C ASP A 257 -4.76 -35.39 -1.48
N PRO A 258 -4.55 -34.80 -0.30
CA PRO A 258 -3.46 -33.83 -0.07
C PRO A 258 -2.07 -34.36 -0.41
N PHE A 259 -1.96 -35.69 -0.62
CA PHE A 259 -0.73 -36.37 -1.02
C PHE A 259 -0.22 -35.83 -2.37
N TRP A 260 -1.10 -35.70 -3.38
CA TRP A 260 -0.69 -35.31 -4.73
C TRP A 260 -0.12 -33.90 -4.75
N GLU A 261 -0.78 -32.94 -4.13
CA GLU A 261 -0.26 -31.55 -4.06
C GLU A 261 1.09 -31.47 -3.33
N LYS A 262 1.27 -32.28 -2.27
CA LYS A 262 2.56 -32.34 -1.56
C LYS A 262 3.66 -32.96 -2.41
N ALA A 263 3.35 -33.99 -3.18
CA ALA A 263 4.31 -34.64 -4.07
C ALA A 263 4.72 -33.74 -5.23
N GLU A 264 3.76 -33.08 -5.88
CA GLU A 264 4.01 -32.05 -6.89
C GLU A 264 4.91 -30.93 -6.34
N ARG A 265 4.60 -30.43 -5.14
CA ARG A 265 5.36 -29.38 -4.48
C ARG A 265 6.81 -29.81 -4.25
N MET A 266 7.05 -31.00 -3.70
CA MET A 266 8.42 -31.50 -3.48
C MET A 266 9.22 -31.59 -4.79
N PHE A 267 8.56 -32.05 -5.85
CA PHE A 267 9.20 -32.16 -7.15
C PHE A 267 9.52 -30.78 -7.73
N LEU A 268 8.55 -29.87 -7.81
CA LEU A 268 8.77 -28.50 -8.28
C LEU A 268 9.81 -27.75 -7.43
N GLU A 269 9.75 -27.86 -6.10
CA GLU A 269 10.76 -27.23 -5.22
C GLU A 269 12.16 -27.75 -5.54
N SER A 270 12.32 -29.03 -5.89
CA SER A 270 13.63 -29.56 -6.27
C SER A 270 14.18 -28.92 -7.55
N LEU A 271 13.33 -28.74 -8.57
CA LEU A 271 13.70 -28.11 -9.83
C LEU A 271 14.03 -26.63 -9.64
N PHE A 272 13.15 -25.89 -8.94
CA PHE A 272 13.34 -24.47 -8.69
C PHE A 272 14.59 -24.19 -7.84
N LEU A 273 14.86 -25.02 -6.83
CA LEU A 273 16.10 -24.95 -6.02
C LEU A 273 17.34 -25.22 -6.88
N TYR A 274 17.27 -26.22 -7.80
CA TYR A 274 18.35 -26.53 -8.70
C TYR A 274 18.65 -25.31 -9.60
N VAL A 275 17.64 -24.78 -10.27
CA VAL A 275 17.79 -23.62 -11.17
C VAL A 275 18.30 -22.39 -10.41
N TRP A 276 17.74 -22.12 -9.24
CA TRP A 276 18.15 -20.97 -8.44
C TRP A 276 19.59 -21.06 -7.93
N MET A 277 20.06 -22.25 -7.51
CA MET A 277 21.37 -22.42 -6.85
C MET A 277 22.50 -22.80 -7.80
N GLU A 278 22.22 -23.59 -8.85
CA GLU A 278 23.26 -24.16 -9.72
C GLU A 278 23.34 -23.47 -11.09
N CYS A 279 22.28 -22.80 -11.55
CA CYS A 279 22.30 -22.16 -12.86
C CYS A 279 22.84 -20.71 -12.77
N PRO A 280 23.70 -20.29 -13.70
CA PRO A 280 24.26 -18.94 -13.72
C PRO A 280 23.22 -17.90 -14.10
N LYS A 281 23.42 -16.66 -13.63
CA LYS A 281 22.73 -15.47 -14.14
C LYS A 281 23.39 -15.05 -15.46
N GLY A 282 22.59 -14.67 -16.45
CA GLY A 282 23.08 -13.99 -17.62
C GLY A 282 22.67 -14.60 -18.95
N VAL A 283 22.83 -13.80 -20.00
CA VAL A 283 22.48 -14.12 -21.38
C VAL A 283 23.49 -15.10 -21.98
N TYR A 284 22.95 -16.04 -22.76
CA TYR A 284 23.72 -16.98 -23.54
C TYR A 284 24.70 -16.27 -24.47
N ASN A 285 26.00 -16.57 -24.32
CA ASN A 285 27.02 -16.12 -25.28
C ASN A 285 27.13 -17.13 -26.42
N GLN A 286 26.50 -16.86 -27.53
CA GLN A 286 26.48 -17.67 -28.73
C GLN A 286 27.90 -18.08 -29.26
N LYS A 287 28.94 -17.34 -28.91
CA LYS A 287 30.32 -17.56 -29.38
C LYS A 287 31.01 -18.80 -28.81
N ARG A 288 30.45 -19.43 -27.76
CA ARG A 288 31.10 -20.61 -27.14
C ARG A 288 30.62 -21.97 -27.60
N GLY A 289 29.75 -22.06 -28.56
CA GLY A 289 29.41 -23.30 -29.28
C GLY A 289 28.93 -24.48 -28.41
N ARG A 290 28.54 -24.28 -27.16
CA ARG A 290 27.97 -25.29 -26.28
C ARG A 290 26.50 -24.98 -26.07
N ALA A 291 25.66 -25.85 -26.62
CA ALA A 291 24.20 -25.76 -26.64
C ALA A 291 23.53 -25.90 -25.26
N GLU A 292 24.25 -25.97 -24.15
CA GLU A 292 23.66 -26.44 -22.88
C GLU A 292 24.12 -25.68 -21.63
N LEU A 293 24.22 -24.37 -21.67
CA LEU A 293 24.30 -23.63 -20.42
C LEU A 293 22.90 -23.38 -19.90
N LEU A 294 22.44 -24.23 -19.01
CA LEU A 294 21.23 -24.01 -18.23
C LEU A 294 21.31 -22.66 -17.56
N GLN A 295 20.34 -21.80 -17.87
CA GLN A 295 20.29 -20.44 -17.34
C GLN A 295 19.30 -20.37 -16.18
N LYS A 296 19.44 -19.36 -15.34
CA LYS A 296 18.53 -19.10 -14.24
C LYS A 296 17.24 -18.44 -14.78
N ASN A 297 16.42 -19.22 -15.47
CA ASN A 297 15.16 -18.78 -16.04
C ASN A 297 14.15 -19.93 -16.13
N TRP A 298 12.95 -19.63 -16.62
CA TRP A 298 11.85 -20.58 -16.71
C TRP A 298 12.07 -21.65 -17.78
N LYS A 299 12.73 -21.32 -18.90
CA LYS A 299 13.08 -22.28 -19.95
C LYS A 299 13.86 -23.47 -19.40
N THR A 300 14.72 -23.22 -18.41
CA THR A 300 15.46 -24.30 -17.74
C THR A 300 14.57 -25.22 -16.92
N ILE A 301 13.49 -24.72 -16.32
CA ILE A 301 12.52 -25.57 -15.59
C ILE A 301 11.88 -26.56 -16.55
N LEU A 302 11.41 -26.09 -17.73
CA LEU A 302 10.79 -26.96 -18.72
C LEU A 302 11.81 -27.99 -19.25
N TYR A 303 13.03 -27.57 -19.53
CA TYR A 303 14.09 -28.48 -19.94
C TYR A 303 14.36 -29.58 -18.90
N LEU A 304 14.39 -29.25 -17.61
CA LEU A 304 14.54 -30.24 -16.53
C LEU A 304 13.32 -31.15 -16.37
N LEU A 305 12.12 -30.67 -16.70
CA LEU A 305 10.91 -31.49 -16.75
C LEU A 305 10.96 -32.52 -17.89
N ASP A 306 11.49 -32.13 -19.05
CA ASP A 306 11.74 -33.06 -20.14
C ASP A 306 12.78 -34.12 -19.76
N GLU A 307 13.86 -33.74 -19.05
CA GLU A 307 14.84 -34.69 -18.54
C GLU A 307 14.26 -35.65 -17.47
N ALA A 308 13.14 -35.28 -16.82
CA ALA A 308 12.46 -36.12 -15.84
C ALA A 308 11.60 -37.23 -16.46
N GLN A 309 11.32 -37.17 -17.78
CA GLN A 309 10.50 -38.14 -18.48
C GLN A 309 11.19 -39.52 -18.50
N PHE A 310 10.38 -40.58 -18.26
CA PHE A 310 10.82 -41.96 -18.44
C PHE A 310 10.77 -42.31 -19.93
N VAL A 311 11.90 -42.66 -20.52
CA VAL A 311 11.97 -43.12 -21.90
C VAL A 311 11.57 -44.61 -21.97
N ASP A 312 12.09 -45.43 -21.04
CA ASP A 312 11.84 -46.88 -20.91
C ASP A 312 11.61 -47.29 -19.46
N ALA A 313 11.19 -48.52 -19.25
CA ALA A 313 10.98 -49.07 -17.90
C ALA A 313 12.32 -49.26 -17.15
N ASP A 314 13.38 -49.59 -17.87
CA ASP A 314 14.69 -49.99 -17.33
C ASP A 314 15.73 -48.86 -17.30
N THR A 315 15.46 -47.70 -17.98
CA THR A 315 16.39 -46.60 -18.08
C THR A 315 15.99 -45.49 -17.11
N PRO A 316 16.86 -45.07 -16.17
CA PRO A 316 16.55 -43.98 -15.27
C PRO A 316 16.43 -42.65 -16.06
N PRO A 317 15.53 -41.74 -15.67
CA PRO A 317 15.44 -40.43 -16.27
C PRO A 317 16.79 -39.66 -16.24
N LYS A 318 17.04 -38.83 -17.25
CA LYS A 318 18.27 -38.02 -17.30
C LYS A 318 18.40 -37.10 -16.06
N LEU A 319 17.29 -36.64 -15.52
CA LEU A 319 17.27 -35.84 -14.31
C LEU A 319 17.78 -36.59 -13.08
N ASP A 320 17.50 -37.92 -12.97
CA ASP A 320 18.03 -38.77 -11.89
C ASP A 320 19.57 -38.72 -11.92
N LEU A 321 20.18 -38.92 -13.11
CA LEU A 321 21.62 -38.92 -13.27
C LEU A 321 22.23 -37.54 -12.93
N ARG A 322 21.57 -36.47 -13.31
CA ARG A 322 21.96 -35.08 -12.99
C ARG A 322 21.94 -34.83 -11.48
N MET A 323 20.87 -35.26 -10.80
CA MET A 323 20.74 -35.08 -9.35
C MET A 323 21.70 -35.99 -8.57
N GLU A 324 22.01 -37.18 -9.06
CA GLU A 324 23.05 -38.05 -8.49
C GLU A 324 24.46 -37.45 -8.65
N GLU A 325 24.77 -36.87 -9.80
CA GLU A 325 26.02 -36.16 -10.00
C GLU A 325 26.18 -34.98 -9.04
N LEU A 326 25.11 -34.19 -8.86
CA LEU A 326 25.07 -33.10 -7.89
C LEU A 326 25.21 -33.63 -6.46
N ALA A 327 24.55 -34.76 -6.13
CA ALA A 327 24.66 -35.39 -4.81
C ALA A 327 26.06 -35.86 -4.48
N LYS A 328 26.83 -36.40 -5.48
CA LYS A 328 28.23 -36.77 -5.33
C LYS A 328 29.13 -35.56 -5.02
N LYS A 329 28.81 -34.39 -5.63
CA LYS A 329 29.60 -33.15 -5.43
C LYS A 329 29.17 -32.41 -4.17
N LYS A 330 27.86 -32.38 -3.88
CA LYS A 330 27.23 -31.63 -2.78
C LYS A 330 26.11 -32.46 -2.10
N PRO A 331 26.45 -33.41 -1.20
CA PRO A 331 25.47 -34.34 -0.61
C PRO A 331 24.32 -33.62 0.15
N ASP A 332 24.63 -32.49 0.75
CA ASP A 332 23.66 -31.70 1.54
C ASP A 332 22.89 -30.67 0.73
N HIS A 333 23.01 -30.69 -0.62
CA HIS A 333 22.35 -29.71 -1.46
C HIS A 333 20.82 -29.78 -1.32
N PRO A 334 20.13 -28.61 -1.12
CA PRO A 334 18.69 -28.61 -0.88
C PRO A 334 17.86 -29.20 -2.01
N ALA A 335 18.23 -28.95 -3.27
CA ALA A 335 17.56 -29.54 -4.42
C ALA A 335 17.66 -31.06 -4.42
N VAL A 336 18.84 -31.61 -4.12
CA VAL A 336 19.06 -33.06 -4.00
C VAL A 336 18.18 -33.64 -2.90
N LYS A 337 18.15 -33.03 -1.71
CA LYS A 337 17.31 -33.49 -0.61
C LYS A 337 15.81 -33.46 -0.94
N ALA A 338 15.35 -32.43 -1.63
CA ALA A 338 13.95 -32.34 -2.06
C ALA A 338 13.63 -33.41 -3.12
N TYR A 339 14.55 -33.61 -4.08
CA TYR A 339 14.44 -34.61 -5.12
C TYR A 339 14.41 -36.03 -4.57
N GLN A 340 15.32 -36.37 -3.66
CA GLN A 340 15.37 -37.71 -3.02
C GLN A 340 14.09 -38.02 -2.24
N ARG A 341 13.49 -37.05 -1.57
CA ARG A 341 12.20 -37.22 -0.89
C ARG A 341 11.08 -37.53 -1.88
N TYR A 342 11.04 -36.82 -2.99
CA TYR A 342 10.09 -37.06 -4.07
C TYR A 342 10.32 -38.44 -4.71
N ARG A 343 11.58 -38.80 -4.99
CA ARG A 343 11.98 -40.07 -5.64
C ARG A 343 11.82 -41.31 -4.76
N GLY A 344 11.59 -41.14 -3.47
CA GLY A 344 11.39 -42.24 -2.52
C GLY A 344 10.04 -42.96 -2.66
N GLY A 345 9.17 -42.57 -3.56
CA GLY A 345 7.91 -43.25 -3.87
C GLY A 345 8.02 -44.31 -4.97
N PRO A 346 6.99 -45.14 -5.19
CA PRO A 346 6.93 -46.07 -6.32
C PRO A 346 6.96 -45.38 -7.66
N ASP A 347 7.61 -45.94 -8.68
CA ASP A 347 7.78 -45.36 -9.99
C ASP A 347 6.46 -45.00 -10.69
N GLU A 348 5.40 -45.78 -10.52
CA GLU A 348 4.05 -45.48 -11.03
C GLU A 348 3.51 -44.18 -10.44
N THR A 349 3.70 -43.99 -9.14
CA THR A 349 3.31 -42.70 -8.47
C THR A 349 4.11 -41.53 -8.97
N ILE A 350 5.43 -41.71 -9.16
CA ILE A 350 6.33 -40.69 -9.68
C ILE A 350 5.94 -40.28 -11.08
N ARG A 351 5.66 -41.25 -11.95
CA ARG A 351 5.16 -40.98 -13.33
C ARG A 351 3.87 -40.16 -13.31
N SER A 352 2.94 -40.50 -12.39
CA SER A 352 1.69 -39.76 -12.25
C SER A 352 1.94 -38.31 -11.75
N VAL A 353 2.87 -38.10 -10.84
CA VAL A 353 3.25 -36.73 -10.37
C VAL A 353 3.86 -35.94 -11.52
N ILE A 354 4.78 -36.53 -12.30
CA ILE A 354 5.38 -35.85 -13.49
C ILE A 354 4.28 -35.44 -14.47
N MET A 355 3.32 -36.34 -14.75
CA MET A 355 2.20 -36.05 -15.65
C MET A 355 1.36 -34.87 -15.14
N THR A 356 1.07 -34.84 -13.83
CA THR A 356 0.32 -33.75 -13.21
C THR A 356 1.08 -32.41 -13.27
N VAL A 357 2.39 -32.44 -13.04
CA VAL A 357 3.23 -31.25 -13.15
C VAL A 357 3.31 -30.75 -14.59
N ASN A 358 3.44 -31.66 -15.59
CA ASN A 358 3.42 -31.29 -17.00
C ASN A 358 2.10 -30.63 -17.39
N ALA A 359 0.96 -31.21 -16.97
CA ALA A 359 -0.34 -30.59 -17.21
C ALA A 359 -0.45 -29.19 -16.59
N ARG A 360 0.16 -28.99 -15.43
CA ARG A 360 0.21 -27.67 -14.76
C ARG A 360 1.09 -26.66 -15.51
N MET A 361 2.17 -27.14 -16.16
CA MET A 361 3.10 -26.32 -16.93
C MET A 361 2.65 -26.05 -18.35
N GLN A 362 1.56 -26.66 -18.82
CA GLN A 362 1.00 -26.48 -20.17
C GLN A 362 0.84 -25.00 -20.59
N PRO A 363 0.45 -24.04 -19.73
CA PRO A 363 0.40 -22.64 -20.13
C PRO A 363 1.75 -22.08 -20.65
N PHE A 364 2.87 -22.66 -20.24
CA PHE A 364 4.21 -22.27 -20.68
C PHE A 364 4.65 -22.94 -21.99
N ASP A 365 3.80 -23.76 -22.61
CA ASP A 365 3.99 -24.22 -23.99
C ASP A 365 3.78 -23.06 -24.99
N ASN A 366 3.17 -21.96 -24.55
CA ASN A 366 3.08 -20.74 -25.32
C ASN A 366 4.48 -20.08 -25.38
N GLU A 367 5.03 -19.96 -26.60
CA GLU A 367 6.36 -19.43 -26.85
C GLU A 367 6.50 -17.95 -26.42
N GLU A 368 5.43 -17.16 -26.63
CA GLU A 368 5.39 -15.74 -26.28
C GLU A 368 5.46 -15.54 -24.75
N LEU A 369 4.67 -16.35 -24.01
CA LEU A 369 4.74 -16.33 -22.55
C LEU A 369 6.11 -16.77 -22.05
N LEU A 370 6.67 -17.81 -22.64
CA LEU A 370 7.99 -18.31 -22.28
C LEU A 370 9.09 -17.29 -22.56
N GLU A 371 8.92 -16.48 -23.60
CA GLU A 371 9.86 -15.39 -23.90
C GLU A 371 9.80 -14.29 -22.83
N ILE A 372 8.61 -13.93 -22.34
CA ILE A 372 8.47 -12.99 -21.21
C ILE A 372 9.30 -13.43 -20.02
N PHE A 373 9.37 -14.75 -19.73
CA PHE A 373 10.14 -15.30 -18.61
C PHE A 373 11.62 -15.60 -18.92
N SER A 374 12.11 -15.26 -20.11
CA SER A 374 13.48 -15.58 -20.55
C SER A 374 14.53 -14.64 -19.94
N SER A 375 14.21 -13.35 -19.83
CA SER A 375 15.08 -12.28 -19.32
C SER A 375 14.32 -11.36 -18.34
N ASN A 376 14.90 -10.24 -17.93
CA ASN A 376 14.26 -9.33 -16.97
C ASN A 376 14.47 -7.87 -17.34
N ASP A 377 13.39 -7.20 -17.69
CA ASP A 377 13.35 -5.76 -17.98
C ASP A 377 12.62 -4.98 -16.87
N ILE A 378 11.93 -5.70 -15.95
CA ILE A 378 11.12 -5.11 -14.89
C ILE A 378 11.86 -5.24 -13.56
N PRO A 379 12.54 -4.20 -13.07
CA PRO A 379 13.32 -4.24 -11.83
C PRO A 379 12.44 -4.03 -10.61
N LEU A 380 12.00 -5.12 -9.95
CA LEU A 380 11.15 -5.02 -8.75
C LEU A 380 11.85 -4.36 -7.56
N ASP A 381 13.16 -4.34 -7.55
CA ASP A 381 14.01 -3.76 -6.50
C ASP A 381 14.13 -2.24 -6.57
N GLU A 382 13.69 -1.61 -7.65
CA GLU A 382 13.62 -0.14 -7.77
C GLU A 382 12.36 0.46 -7.14
N PHE A 383 11.30 -0.34 -6.98
CA PHE A 383 10.03 0.17 -6.45
C PHE A 383 10.19 0.61 -4.98
N GLY A 384 9.82 1.84 -4.72
CA GLY A 384 9.88 2.47 -3.40
C GLY A 384 11.29 2.93 -2.97
N VAL A 385 12.31 2.68 -3.81
CA VAL A 385 13.71 3.02 -3.53
C VAL A 385 14.30 3.92 -4.62
N GLY A 386 13.81 3.80 -5.84
CA GLY A 386 14.31 4.50 -7.03
C GLY A 386 15.46 3.76 -7.72
N ILE A 387 15.87 4.25 -8.88
CA ILE A 387 16.95 3.67 -9.68
C ILE A 387 18.26 3.82 -8.90
N ASP A 388 18.97 2.72 -8.72
CA ASP A 388 20.21 2.69 -7.95
C ASP A 388 20.11 3.32 -6.53
N GLY A 389 18.88 3.36 -5.99
CA GLY A 389 18.62 3.92 -4.66
C GLY A 389 18.56 5.45 -4.61
N ASP A 390 18.30 6.13 -5.72
CA ASP A 390 18.24 7.60 -5.83
C ASP A 390 17.12 8.25 -5.00
N LYS A 391 16.12 7.46 -4.58
CA LYS A 391 14.95 7.89 -3.79
C LYS A 391 14.10 8.99 -4.44
N LYS A 392 14.23 9.16 -5.74
CA LYS A 392 13.53 10.18 -6.53
C LYS A 392 12.76 9.57 -7.70
N THR A 393 13.37 8.62 -8.41
CA THR A 393 12.76 8.04 -9.61
C THR A 393 11.60 7.13 -9.24
N LYS A 394 10.43 7.47 -9.74
CA LYS A 394 9.18 6.75 -9.49
C LYS A 394 8.96 5.71 -10.56
N SER A 395 8.94 4.45 -10.17
CA SER A 395 8.68 3.33 -11.07
C SER A 395 7.18 3.03 -11.12
N ASN A 396 6.62 2.93 -12.33
CA ASN A 396 5.22 2.61 -12.58
C ASN A 396 5.14 1.34 -13.41
N LEU A 397 4.47 0.32 -12.89
CA LEU A 397 4.27 -0.96 -13.56
C LEU A 397 2.80 -1.14 -13.94
N PHE A 398 2.54 -1.35 -15.22
CA PHE A 398 1.23 -1.73 -15.73
C PHE A 398 1.21 -3.22 -16.00
N ILE A 399 0.31 -3.93 -15.33
CA ILE A 399 0.06 -5.36 -15.55
C ILE A 399 -1.24 -5.46 -16.33
N ILE A 400 -1.11 -5.75 -17.62
CA ILE A 400 -2.21 -5.84 -18.56
C ILE A 400 -2.69 -7.28 -18.60
N ILE A 401 -3.96 -7.49 -18.26
CA ILE A 401 -4.58 -8.82 -18.18
C ILE A 401 -5.83 -8.85 -19.05
N PRO A 402 -6.09 -9.95 -19.78
CA PRO A 402 -7.36 -10.11 -20.50
C PRO A 402 -8.53 -10.14 -19.50
N ASP A 403 -9.66 -9.55 -19.89
CA ASP A 403 -10.88 -9.53 -19.08
C ASP A 403 -11.79 -10.74 -19.35
N ASP A 404 -11.54 -11.48 -20.42
CA ASP A 404 -12.31 -12.61 -20.93
C ASP A 404 -11.60 -13.97 -20.77
N ASP A 405 -10.32 -14.01 -20.42
CA ASP A 405 -9.53 -15.24 -20.28
C ASP A 405 -8.72 -15.27 -18.95
N ASP A 406 -8.91 -16.35 -18.20
CA ASP A 406 -8.25 -16.58 -16.91
C ASP A 406 -6.95 -17.40 -17.01
N THR A 407 -6.58 -17.86 -18.22
CA THR A 407 -5.50 -18.83 -18.44
C THR A 407 -4.17 -18.37 -17.83
N PHE A 408 -3.85 -17.08 -17.96
CA PHE A 408 -2.57 -16.53 -17.53
C PHE A 408 -2.65 -15.72 -16.22
N ASN A 409 -3.78 -15.76 -15.50
CA ASN A 409 -3.98 -15.00 -14.27
C ASN A 409 -3.07 -15.43 -13.11
N PHE A 410 -2.35 -16.55 -13.25
CA PHE A 410 -1.30 -16.95 -12.30
C PHE A 410 -0.05 -16.04 -12.38
N VAL A 411 0.22 -15.42 -13.54
CA VAL A 411 1.39 -14.54 -13.75
C VAL A 411 1.30 -13.28 -12.89
N PRO A 412 0.21 -12.49 -12.93
CA PRO A 412 0.01 -11.38 -12.00
C PRO A 412 0.15 -11.79 -10.53
N GLY A 413 -0.44 -12.93 -10.14
CA GLY A 413 -0.34 -13.45 -8.78
C GLY A 413 1.11 -13.72 -8.34
N MET A 414 1.94 -14.23 -9.27
CA MET A 414 3.37 -14.43 -9.04
C MET A 414 4.11 -13.09 -8.88
N VAL A 415 3.86 -12.13 -9.77
CA VAL A 415 4.47 -10.79 -9.73
C VAL A 415 4.11 -10.08 -8.42
N TYR A 416 2.83 -10.05 -8.03
CA TYR A 416 2.40 -9.44 -6.77
C TYR A 416 3.06 -10.10 -5.55
N THR A 417 3.16 -11.44 -5.56
CA THR A 417 3.81 -12.17 -4.46
C THR A 417 5.27 -11.77 -4.29
N LEU A 418 6.02 -11.73 -5.39
CA LEU A 418 7.43 -11.34 -5.39
C LEU A 418 7.62 -9.86 -5.07
N LEU A 419 6.75 -9.01 -5.60
CA LEU A 419 6.80 -7.57 -5.37
C LEU A 419 6.57 -7.23 -3.88
N PHE A 420 5.52 -7.78 -3.24
CA PHE A 420 5.31 -7.58 -1.81
C PHE A 420 6.49 -8.10 -0.98
N GLN A 421 7.08 -9.25 -1.36
CA GLN A 421 8.25 -9.78 -0.66
C GLN A 421 9.45 -8.83 -0.79
N GLU A 422 9.70 -8.31 -1.99
CA GLU A 422 10.80 -7.39 -2.25
C GLU A 422 10.61 -6.05 -1.52
N LEU A 423 9.43 -5.44 -1.60
CA LEU A 423 9.10 -4.21 -0.88
C LEU A 423 9.25 -4.35 0.64
N TYR A 424 8.77 -5.46 1.22
CA TYR A 424 8.94 -5.73 2.64
C TYR A 424 10.40 -5.98 3.03
N ARG A 425 11.18 -6.55 2.13
CA ARG A 425 12.62 -6.71 2.30
C ARG A 425 13.32 -5.37 2.27
N GLN A 426 13.07 -4.55 1.26
CA GLN A 426 13.62 -3.21 1.11
C GLN A 426 13.27 -2.32 2.32
N ALA A 427 12.01 -2.31 2.75
CA ALA A 427 11.60 -1.55 3.92
C ALA A 427 12.43 -1.86 5.17
N ARG A 428 12.88 -3.11 5.35
CA ARG A 428 13.75 -3.48 6.50
C ARG A 428 15.10 -2.79 6.45
N PHE A 429 15.69 -2.60 5.25
CA PHE A 429 16.95 -1.89 5.09
C PHE A 429 16.82 -0.39 5.42
N PHE A 430 15.64 0.19 5.19
CA PHE A 430 15.35 1.60 5.43
C PHE A 430 14.66 1.86 6.79
N GLY A 431 14.97 1.07 7.81
CA GLY A 431 14.44 1.31 9.16
C GLY A 431 12.96 0.96 9.37
N GLY A 432 12.39 0.19 8.46
CA GLY A 432 11.02 -0.33 8.55
C GLY A 432 10.02 0.28 7.59
N LYS A 433 10.35 1.40 6.92
CA LYS A 433 9.52 2.06 5.91
C LYS A 433 10.35 2.34 4.64
N LEU A 434 9.74 2.21 3.47
CA LEU A 434 10.35 2.57 2.19
C LEU A 434 10.59 4.09 2.10
N PRO A 435 11.64 4.54 1.38
CA PRO A 435 11.90 5.96 1.14
C PRO A 435 10.79 6.68 0.37
N MET A 436 10.20 6.00 -0.62
CA MET A 436 9.03 6.45 -1.37
C MET A 436 7.88 5.47 -1.12
N ASP A 437 6.67 5.98 -0.99
CA ASP A 437 5.51 5.11 -0.81
C ASP A 437 5.19 4.37 -2.13
N VAL A 438 4.55 3.19 -2.04
CA VAL A 438 4.22 2.35 -3.19
C VAL A 438 2.74 2.03 -3.18
N GLY A 439 2.04 2.40 -4.24
CA GLY A 439 0.61 2.18 -4.42
C GLY A 439 0.29 1.01 -5.33
N PHE A 440 -0.57 0.09 -4.89
CA PHE A 440 -1.15 -0.97 -5.70
C PHE A 440 -2.57 -0.59 -6.10
N TRP A 441 -2.77 -0.32 -7.37
CA TRP A 441 -4.06 0.06 -7.96
C TRP A 441 -4.66 -1.15 -8.67
N LEU A 442 -5.47 -1.91 -7.94
CA LEU A 442 -5.98 -3.20 -8.36
C LEU A 442 -7.35 -3.02 -9.05
N ASP A 443 -7.33 -2.55 -10.31
CA ASP A 443 -8.57 -2.46 -11.10
C ASP A 443 -9.05 -3.86 -11.48
N GLU A 444 -10.33 -4.10 -11.37
CA GLU A 444 -10.96 -5.42 -11.50
C GLU A 444 -10.29 -6.52 -10.68
N MET A 445 -10.02 -6.22 -9.40
CA MET A 445 -9.36 -7.14 -8.47
C MET A 445 -9.98 -8.56 -8.46
N ALA A 446 -11.23 -8.70 -8.87
CA ALA A 446 -11.90 -10.01 -8.97
C ALA A 446 -11.18 -10.97 -9.93
N ASN A 447 -10.50 -10.45 -10.93
CA ASN A 447 -9.78 -11.23 -11.95
C ASN A 447 -8.32 -11.50 -11.56
N ILE A 448 -7.88 -11.02 -10.40
CA ILE A 448 -6.49 -11.15 -9.95
C ILE A 448 -6.40 -12.20 -8.84
N LYS A 449 -5.47 -13.12 -8.97
CA LYS A 449 -5.15 -14.06 -7.90
C LYS A 449 -4.13 -13.43 -6.94
N MET A 450 -4.64 -12.86 -5.87
CA MET A 450 -3.80 -12.22 -4.84
C MET A 450 -3.02 -13.25 -4.02
N PRO A 451 -1.90 -12.84 -3.36
CA PRO A 451 -1.19 -13.70 -2.40
C PRO A 451 -2.13 -14.21 -1.30
N ASN A 452 -1.96 -15.47 -0.87
CA ASN A 452 -2.86 -16.11 0.12
C ASN A 452 -2.98 -15.40 1.47
N ASN A 453 -2.00 -14.57 1.82
CA ASN A 453 -1.97 -13.79 3.05
C ASN A 453 -2.26 -12.31 2.78
N PHE A 454 -3.01 -12.00 1.74
CA PHE A 454 -3.29 -10.62 1.34
C PHE A 454 -4.00 -9.82 2.43
N ASP A 455 -4.88 -10.46 3.20
CA ASP A 455 -5.52 -9.88 4.39
C ASP A 455 -4.50 -9.34 5.41
N LYS A 456 -3.43 -10.12 5.67
CA LYS A 456 -2.33 -9.75 6.57
C LYS A 456 -1.43 -8.68 5.96
N ILE A 457 -1.19 -8.77 4.64
CA ILE A 457 -0.44 -7.75 3.91
C ILE A 457 -1.18 -6.41 4.03
N LEU A 458 -2.47 -6.37 3.71
CA LEU A 458 -3.29 -5.16 3.76
C LEU A 458 -3.33 -4.53 5.17
N ALA A 459 -3.35 -5.36 6.22
CA ALA A 459 -3.33 -4.90 7.61
C ALA A 459 -1.98 -4.28 8.03
N THR A 460 -0.86 -4.67 7.38
CA THR A 460 0.50 -4.30 7.80
C THR A 460 1.24 -3.37 6.83
N CYS A 461 0.77 -3.25 5.57
CA CYS A 461 1.45 -2.55 4.49
C CYS A 461 1.71 -1.07 4.80
N ARG A 462 0.78 -0.38 5.48
CA ARG A 462 0.92 1.04 5.86
C ARG A 462 2.24 1.34 6.56
N SER A 463 2.66 0.48 7.50
CA SER A 463 3.90 0.69 8.26
C SER A 463 5.16 0.55 7.39
N ARG A 464 5.03 0.00 6.18
CA ARG A 464 6.12 -0.21 5.22
C ARG A 464 6.18 0.87 4.13
N GLY A 465 5.23 1.81 4.10
CA GLY A 465 5.08 2.76 3.01
C GLY A 465 4.41 2.14 1.79
N VAL A 466 3.54 1.16 2.00
CA VAL A 466 2.77 0.52 0.92
C VAL A 466 1.28 0.70 1.19
N TYR A 467 0.51 0.93 0.15
CA TYR A 467 -0.95 0.99 0.23
C TYR A 467 -1.60 0.29 -0.97
N CYS A 468 -2.85 -0.12 -0.79
CA CYS A 468 -3.62 -0.80 -1.81
C CYS A 468 -4.95 -0.08 -2.08
N VAL A 469 -5.24 0.12 -3.34
CA VAL A 469 -6.51 0.63 -3.85
C VAL A 469 -7.24 -0.53 -4.51
N LEU A 470 -8.30 -0.99 -3.87
CA LEU A 470 -9.06 -2.17 -4.27
C LEU A 470 -10.29 -1.71 -5.05
N ILE A 471 -10.36 -2.04 -6.32
CA ILE A 471 -11.45 -1.61 -7.21
C ILE A 471 -12.23 -2.84 -7.67
N LEU A 472 -13.53 -2.86 -7.38
CA LEU A 472 -14.45 -3.96 -7.68
C LEU A 472 -15.75 -3.47 -8.28
N GLN A 473 -16.46 -4.36 -8.96
CA GLN A 473 -17.77 -4.04 -9.52
C GLN A 473 -18.89 -4.14 -8.48
N SER A 474 -18.73 -5.05 -7.50
CA SER A 474 -19.72 -5.28 -6.46
C SER A 474 -19.10 -5.84 -5.17
N LEU A 475 -19.80 -5.69 -4.07
CA LEU A 475 -19.43 -6.32 -2.81
C LEU A 475 -19.57 -7.84 -2.86
N ALA A 476 -20.46 -8.36 -3.72
CA ALA A 476 -20.62 -9.81 -3.92
C ALA A 476 -19.33 -10.44 -4.46
N GLN A 477 -18.62 -9.77 -5.37
CA GLN A 477 -17.31 -10.24 -5.84
C GLN A 477 -16.30 -10.35 -4.69
N LEU A 478 -16.24 -9.33 -3.82
CA LEU A 478 -15.33 -9.38 -2.66
C LEU A 478 -15.67 -10.53 -1.70
N LYS A 479 -16.97 -10.78 -1.46
CA LYS A 479 -17.43 -11.90 -0.63
C LYS A 479 -17.07 -13.27 -1.22
N THR A 480 -17.02 -13.38 -2.56
CA THR A 480 -16.58 -14.60 -3.23
C THR A 480 -15.08 -14.80 -3.15
N LEU A 481 -14.29 -13.73 -3.30
CA LEU A 481 -12.83 -13.77 -3.18
C LEU A 481 -12.37 -14.11 -1.76
N PHE A 482 -13.03 -13.53 -0.76
CA PHE A 482 -12.70 -13.66 0.67
C PHE A 482 -13.91 -14.22 1.43
N ALA A 483 -14.09 -15.52 1.31
CA ALA A 483 -15.19 -16.24 1.96
C ALA A 483 -15.07 -16.20 3.50
N ASP A 484 -16.05 -16.80 4.19
CA ASP A 484 -16.07 -16.98 5.65
C ASP A 484 -15.94 -15.68 6.47
N GLY A 485 -16.43 -14.56 5.91
CA GLY A 485 -16.39 -13.26 6.59
C GLY A 485 -15.06 -12.51 6.51
N ALA A 486 -14.04 -13.06 5.87
CA ALA A 486 -12.74 -12.42 5.71
C ALA A 486 -12.81 -11.09 4.93
N TRP A 487 -13.80 -10.94 4.04
CA TRP A 487 -14.08 -9.71 3.29
C TRP A 487 -14.31 -8.49 4.19
N GLU A 488 -14.91 -8.66 5.38
CA GLU A 488 -15.11 -7.55 6.33
C GLU A 488 -13.77 -7.01 6.84
N GLY A 489 -12.80 -7.90 7.05
CA GLY A 489 -11.43 -7.53 7.41
C GLY A 489 -10.73 -6.74 6.30
N ILE A 490 -10.99 -7.09 5.03
CA ILE A 490 -10.45 -6.36 3.87
C ILE A 490 -11.00 -4.93 3.83
N VAL A 491 -12.33 -4.78 3.88
CA VAL A 491 -12.96 -3.44 3.89
C VAL A 491 -12.55 -2.65 5.15
N GLY A 492 -12.49 -3.31 6.31
CA GLY A 492 -12.09 -2.69 7.58
C GLY A 492 -10.65 -2.17 7.61
N ASN A 493 -9.77 -2.69 6.75
CA ASN A 493 -8.40 -2.21 6.57
C ASN A 493 -8.28 -1.07 5.55
N CYS A 494 -9.37 -0.63 4.92
CA CYS A 494 -9.43 0.53 4.05
C CYS A 494 -10.08 1.70 4.81
N ASP A 495 -9.31 2.74 5.13
CA ASP A 495 -9.85 3.92 5.82
C ASP A 495 -10.75 4.78 4.93
N THR A 496 -10.68 4.59 3.62
CA THR A 496 -11.52 5.26 2.63
C THR A 496 -12.33 4.22 1.85
N PHE A 497 -13.64 4.44 1.75
CA PHE A 497 -14.54 3.67 0.89
C PHE A 497 -15.29 4.61 -0.05
N ILE A 498 -15.32 4.28 -1.35
CA ILE A 498 -15.95 5.09 -2.39
C ILE A 498 -17.00 4.24 -3.11
N TYR A 499 -18.22 4.74 -3.17
CA TYR A 499 -19.32 4.16 -3.91
C TYR A 499 -19.63 5.02 -5.15
N LEU A 500 -19.45 4.43 -6.33
CA LEU A 500 -19.64 5.09 -7.62
C LEU A 500 -20.99 4.79 -8.29
N GLY A 501 -21.88 4.11 -7.57
CA GLY A 501 -23.16 3.65 -8.13
C GLY A 501 -23.11 2.19 -8.59
N GLY A 502 -24.26 1.54 -8.68
CA GLY A 502 -24.40 0.17 -9.13
C GLY A 502 -25.76 -0.43 -8.82
N ASN A 503 -26.08 -1.56 -9.47
CA ASN A 503 -27.38 -2.23 -9.38
C ASN A 503 -27.36 -3.49 -8.48
N GLU A 504 -26.23 -3.83 -7.86
CA GLU A 504 -26.10 -5.05 -7.06
C GLU A 504 -26.61 -4.83 -5.62
N ALA A 505 -27.57 -5.67 -5.21
CA ALA A 505 -28.36 -5.50 -3.99
C ALA A 505 -27.49 -5.46 -2.72
N SER A 506 -26.56 -6.40 -2.56
CA SER A 506 -25.76 -6.47 -1.34
C SER A 506 -24.81 -5.27 -1.16
N THR A 507 -24.46 -4.58 -2.27
CA THR A 507 -23.67 -3.35 -2.24
C THR A 507 -24.48 -2.17 -1.77
N TYR A 508 -25.65 -1.87 -2.37
CA TYR A 508 -26.43 -0.72 -1.94
C TYR A 508 -27.07 -0.90 -0.56
N GLU A 509 -27.42 -2.13 -0.15
CA GLU A 509 -27.83 -2.43 1.24
C GLU A 509 -26.71 -2.12 2.24
N TYR A 510 -25.49 -2.52 1.92
CA TYR A 510 -24.32 -2.23 2.75
C TYR A 510 -24.06 -0.73 2.85
N VAL A 511 -24.08 -0.01 1.72
CA VAL A 511 -23.90 1.44 1.68
C VAL A 511 -24.98 2.17 2.45
N SER A 512 -26.25 1.78 2.32
CA SER A 512 -27.37 2.36 3.08
C SER A 512 -27.17 2.19 4.59
N LYS A 513 -26.73 1.02 5.03
CA LYS A 513 -26.39 0.77 6.45
C LYS A 513 -25.22 1.60 6.94
N LEU A 514 -24.18 1.81 6.11
CA LEU A 514 -23.03 2.66 6.44
C LEU A 514 -23.40 4.14 6.56
N LEU A 515 -24.32 4.63 5.75
CA LEU A 515 -24.84 5.99 5.82
C LEU A 515 -25.54 6.27 7.15
N GLY A 516 -26.13 5.24 7.76
CA GLY A 516 -26.82 5.35 9.04
C GLY A 516 -28.17 6.03 8.94
N LYS A 517 -28.78 6.25 10.11
CA LYS A 517 -30.12 6.83 10.24
C LYS A 517 -30.07 8.26 10.77
N TRP A 518 -31.01 9.06 10.37
CA TRP A 518 -31.31 10.37 10.95
C TRP A 518 -32.77 10.46 11.37
N THR A 519 -33.06 11.35 12.29
CA THR A 519 -34.39 11.57 12.81
C THR A 519 -35.13 12.60 11.95
N ILE A 520 -36.31 12.26 11.48
CA ILE A 520 -37.18 13.15 10.72
C ILE A 520 -38.50 13.37 11.47
N ASP A 521 -39.08 14.57 11.37
CA ASP A 521 -40.38 14.88 11.90
C ASP A 521 -41.50 14.29 11.02
N LYS A 522 -42.39 13.54 11.63
CA LYS A 522 -43.55 12.96 10.97
C LYS A 522 -44.80 13.65 11.49
N ARG A 523 -45.56 14.26 10.57
CA ARG A 523 -46.86 14.85 10.89
C ARG A 523 -47.97 13.97 10.31
N THR A 524 -48.85 13.49 11.20
CA THR A 524 -50.04 12.76 10.79
C THR A 524 -51.24 13.60 11.11
N SER A 525 -52.11 13.87 10.13
CA SER A 525 -53.37 14.55 10.29
C SER A 525 -54.52 13.57 10.10
N GLY A 526 -55.44 13.53 11.06
CA GLY A 526 -56.69 12.77 10.98
C GLY A 526 -57.86 13.74 10.92
N GLU A 527 -58.68 13.63 9.89
CA GLU A 527 -59.96 14.37 9.78
C GLU A 527 -61.10 13.37 9.84
N SER A 528 -62.02 13.55 10.80
CA SER A 528 -63.26 12.78 10.91
C SER A 528 -64.37 13.61 10.37
N LYS A 529 -65.04 13.17 9.29
CA LYS A 529 -66.22 13.81 8.69
C LYS A 529 -67.46 13.20 9.29
N GLY A 530 -68.04 13.83 10.34
CA GLY A 530 -69.28 13.49 10.95
C GLY A 530 -69.93 14.76 11.50
N SER A 531 -71.19 14.67 12.06
CA SER A 531 -71.94 15.82 12.62
C SER A 531 -71.19 16.53 13.77
N SER A 532 -70.09 15.96 14.26
CA SER A 532 -69.11 16.53 15.21
C SER A 532 -67.71 16.31 14.68
N GLY A 533 -67.39 16.91 13.53
CA GLY A 533 -66.08 16.76 12.91
C GLY A 533 -64.94 17.11 13.85
N SER A 534 -63.96 16.22 14.04
CA SER A 534 -62.76 16.50 14.81
C SER A 534 -61.52 16.46 13.89
N TYR A 535 -60.62 17.39 14.09
CA TYR A 535 -59.33 17.46 13.43
C TYR A 535 -58.24 17.19 14.48
N SER A 536 -57.45 16.15 14.26
CA SER A 536 -56.31 15.84 15.13
C SER A 536 -55.03 15.91 14.33
N GLN A 537 -54.02 16.52 14.90
CA GLN A 537 -52.67 16.52 14.38
C GLN A 537 -51.75 15.86 15.41
N ASN A 538 -51.11 14.77 14.99
CA ASN A 538 -50.07 14.15 15.79
C ASN A 538 -48.71 14.46 15.17
N TYR A 539 -47.79 14.92 16.00
CA TYR A 539 -46.39 15.10 15.68
C TYR A 539 -45.61 13.92 16.28
N ASP A 540 -44.94 13.20 15.46
CA ASP A 540 -44.13 12.04 15.83
C ASP A 540 -42.76 12.16 15.16
N VAL A 541 -41.77 11.38 15.59
CA VAL A 541 -40.46 11.33 14.99
C VAL A 541 -40.21 9.94 14.42
N LEU A 542 -39.54 9.88 13.29
CA LEU A 542 -39.27 8.64 12.59
C LEU A 542 -37.77 8.57 12.26
N GLY A 543 -37.17 7.39 12.42
CA GLY A 543 -35.82 7.11 11.91
C GLY A 543 -35.87 6.76 10.43
N ARG A 544 -35.12 7.49 9.61
CA ARG A 544 -34.94 7.20 8.20
C ARG A 544 -33.45 7.07 7.91
N GLU A 545 -33.07 6.13 7.05
CA GLU A 545 -31.72 6.07 6.49
C GLU A 545 -31.44 7.39 5.76
N LEU A 546 -30.16 7.84 5.81
CA LEU A 546 -29.72 9.09 5.15
C LEU A 546 -29.97 9.01 3.63
N MET A 547 -29.76 7.84 3.03
CA MET A 547 -30.30 7.42 1.74
C MET A 547 -30.83 5.99 1.83
N LEU A 548 -31.98 5.76 1.25
CA LEU A 548 -32.61 4.44 1.15
C LEU A 548 -31.92 3.62 0.03
N GLU A 549 -32.06 2.32 0.09
CA GLU A 549 -31.45 1.39 -0.88
C GLU A 549 -31.84 1.71 -2.32
N TYR A 550 -33.12 2.03 -2.57
CA TYR A 550 -33.56 2.39 -3.92
C TYR A 550 -33.03 3.77 -4.37
N GLU A 551 -32.81 4.71 -3.45
CA GLU A 551 -32.20 6.01 -3.76
C GLU A 551 -30.72 5.85 -4.16
N LEU A 552 -30.01 4.91 -3.50
CA LEU A 552 -28.63 4.56 -3.85
C LEU A 552 -28.54 3.90 -5.23
N ARG A 553 -29.53 3.05 -5.57
CA ARG A 553 -29.62 2.48 -6.92
C ARG A 553 -29.89 3.54 -8.00
N LEU A 554 -30.56 4.62 -7.63
CA LEU A 554 -30.88 5.76 -8.50
C LEU A 554 -29.86 6.91 -8.34
N LEU A 555 -28.69 6.65 -7.75
CA LEU A 555 -27.63 7.67 -7.65
C LEU A 555 -27.29 8.17 -9.06
N PRO A 556 -27.28 9.50 -9.30
CA PRO A 556 -26.91 10.06 -10.59
C PRO A 556 -25.53 9.59 -11.05
N ASP A 557 -25.37 9.40 -12.36
CA ASP A 557 -24.15 8.87 -12.94
C ASP A 557 -22.93 9.79 -12.74
N ASP A 558 -23.16 11.07 -12.48
CA ASP A 558 -22.15 12.09 -12.20
C ASP A 558 -21.79 12.23 -10.72
N GLU A 559 -22.42 11.46 -9.84
CA GLU A 559 -22.21 11.55 -8.39
C GLU A 559 -21.56 10.31 -7.79
N CYS A 560 -20.90 10.49 -6.66
CA CYS A 560 -20.32 9.42 -5.85
C CYS A 560 -20.53 9.70 -4.35
N ILE A 561 -20.36 8.65 -3.55
CA ILE A 561 -20.42 8.74 -2.09
C ILE A 561 -19.09 8.28 -1.52
N ILE A 562 -18.49 9.11 -0.66
CA ILE A 562 -17.19 8.90 -0.07
C ILE A 562 -17.35 8.74 1.44
N PHE A 563 -16.80 7.67 1.97
CA PHE A 563 -16.69 7.40 3.40
C PHE A 563 -15.21 7.44 3.80
N VAL A 564 -14.90 8.22 4.82
CA VAL A 564 -13.58 8.22 5.44
C VAL A 564 -13.76 7.94 6.94
N ARG A 565 -12.98 7.02 7.46
CA ARG A 565 -13.09 6.59 8.86
C ARG A 565 -13.06 7.77 9.82
N GLY A 566 -14.13 7.91 10.64
CA GLY A 566 -14.29 8.95 11.65
C GLY A 566 -14.83 10.29 11.12
N GLU A 567 -15.25 10.34 9.86
CA GLU A 567 -15.91 11.51 9.26
C GLU A 567 -17.33 11.18 8.81
N ASN A 568 -18.12 12.22 8.59
CA ASN A 568 -19.44 12.06 7.97
C ASN A 568 -19.28 11.71 6.49
N PRO A 569 -20.18 10.89 5.91
CA PRO A 569 -20.13 10.57 4.49
C PRO A 569 -20.29 11.83 3.64
N ILE A 570 -19.59 11.89 2.53
CA ILE A 570 -19.62 13.02 1.59
C ILE A 570 -20.25 12.55 0.28
N ARG A 571 -21.24 13.28 -0.21
CA ARG A 571 -21.81 13.13 -1.54
C ARG A 571 -21.24 14.25 -2.42
N ASP A 572 -20.58 13.89 -3.52
CA ASP A 572 -19.91 14.85 -4.40
C ASP A 572 -19.97 14.36 -5.85
N LYS A 573 -19.58 15.23 -6.79
CA LYS A 573 -19.49 14.86 -8.20
C LYS A 573 -18.25 14.02 -8.47
N LYS A 574 -18.34 13.11 -9.44
CA LYS A 574 -17.19 12.37 -9.95
C LYS A 574 -16.23 13.33 -10.66
N TRP A 575 -14.95 12.99 -10.69
CA TRP A 575 -13.96 13.70 -11.47
C TRP A 575 -14.04 13.28 -12.94
N PHE A 576 -14.26 14.22 -13.86
CA PHE A 576 -14.40 13.93 -15.28
C PHE A 576 -13.10 14.25 -16.03
N PRO A 577 -12.41 13.27 -16.63
CA PRO A 577 -11.11 13.48 -17.29
C PRO A 577 -11.13 14.58 -18.35
N TRP A 578 -12.14 14.59 -19.18
CA TRP A 578 -12.25 15.55 -20.32
C TRP A 578 -12.48 17.00 -19.93
N GLU A 579 -12.73 17.28 -18.66
CA GLU A 579 -12.83 18.64 -18.11
C GLU A 579 -11.48 19.17 -17.62
N HIS A 580 -10.42 18.33 -17.62
CA HIS A 580 -9.12 18.66 -17.09
C HIS A 580 -8.04 18.74 -18.17
N GLU A 581 -7.35 19.90 -18.23
CA GLU A 581 -6.34 20.20 -19.23
C GLU A 581 -5.18 19.18 -19.22
N GLN A 582 -4.71 18.81 -18.04
CA GLN A 582 -3.64 17.82 -17.88
C GLN A 582 -3.95 16.47 -18.54
N TYR A 583 -5.20 15.98 -18.43
CA TYR A 583 -5.61 14.76 -19.12
C TYR A 583 -5.64 14.94 -20.64
N LEU A 584 -6.15 16.09 -21.11
CA LEU A 584 -6.19 16.39 -22.55
C LEU A 584 -4.78 16.54 -23.14
N GLU A 585 -3.82 17.06 -22.38
CA GLU A 585 -2.41 17.11 -22.76
C GLU A 585 -1.79 15.71 -22.78
N ALA A 586 -2.03 14.91 -21.76
CA ALA A 586 -1.52 13.54 -21.69
C ALA A 586 -1.94 12.70 -22.91
N ARG A 587 -3.17 12.84 -23.36
CA ARG A 587 -3.66 12.14 -24.57
C ARG A 587 -3.02 12.61 -25.88
N LYS A 588 -2.43 13.79 -25.94
CA LYS A 588 -1.72 14.27 -27.13
C LYS A 588 -0.35 13.60 -27.33
N CYS A 589 0.21 13.00 -26.29
CA CYS A 589 1.51 12.30 -26.39
C CYS A 589 1.45 11.02 -27.23
N GLY A 590 0.25 10.53 -27.60
CA GLY A 590 0.05 9.34 -28.41
C GLY A 590 0.08 8.05 -27.59
N ALA A 591 0.10 6.91 -28.29
CA ALA A 591 0.10 5.59 -27.68
C ALA A 591 1.48 5.23 -27.11
N PHE A 592 1.49 4.58 -25.96
CA PHE A 592 2.73 4.09 -25.35
C PHE A 592 3.30 2.90 -26.14
N ASN A 593 4.59 2.95 -26.47
CA ASN A 593 5.30 1.86 -27.13
C ASN A 593 6.44 1.36 -26.24
N PRO A 594 6.31 0.18 -25.60
CA PRO A 594 7.34 -0.38 -24.73
C PRO A 594 8.69 -0.59 -25.43
N LYS A 595 8.68 -0.97 -26.73
CA LYS A 595 9.91 -1.21 -27.50
C LYS A 595 10.70 0.08 -27.74
N GLU A 596 10.02 1.16 -28.12
CA GLU A 596 10.65 2.47 -28.28
C GLU A 596 11.21 3.00 -26.96
N GLN A 597 10.52 2.75 -25.86
CA GLN A 597 11.01 3.14 -24.56
C GLN A 597 12.22 2.31 -24.16
N LYS A 598 12.23 1.00 -24.42
CA LYS A 598 13.38 0.13 -24.21
C LYS A 598 14.54 0.58 -25.07
N GLU A 599 14.32 0.91 -26.33
CA GLU A 599 15.36 1.46 -27.23
C GLU A 599 15.85 2.84 -26.79
N LYS A 600 14.98 3.70 -26.24
CA LYS A 600 15.37 4.99 -25.65
C LYS A 600 16.17 4.81 -24.35
N GLN A 601 15.88 3.75 -23.60
CA GLN A 601 16.61 3.38 -22.38
C GLN A 601 17.86 2.59 -22.69
N GLU A 602 17.84 1.75 -23.74
CA GLU A 602 18.93 0.96 -24.28
C GLU A 602 19.65 1.65 -25.46
N LYS A 603 19.32 2.92 -25.78
CA LYS A 603 20.25 3.67 -26.62
C LYS A 603 21.61 3.42 -26.01
N PRO A 604 22.52 2.78 -26.80
CA PRO A 604 23.77 2.37 -26.24
C PRO A 604 24.31 3.59 -25.50
N MET A 605 24.51 3.45 -24.21
CA MET A 605 25.44 4.32 -23.53
C MET A 605 26.67 4.24 -24.42
N GLU A 606 26.96 5.30 -25.17
CA GLU A 606 28.26 5.42 -25.78
C GLU A 606 29.18 5.15 -24.60
N GLU A 607 29.87 4.00 -24.67
CA GLU A 607 30.67 3.51 -23.57
C GLU A 607 31.62 4.59 -23.14
N CYS A 608 31.30 5.27 -22.06
CA CYS A 608 32.21 6.17 -21.39
C CYS A 608 32.98 5.32 -20.43
N GLU A 609 34.10 4.81 -20.88
CA GLU A 609 35.07 4.17 -20.00
C GLU A 609 35.85 5.24 -19.24
N PHE A 610 35.91 5.12 -17.92
CA PHE A 610 36.91 5.80 -17.11
C PHE A 610 38.26 5.14 -17.44
N LEU A 611 39.11 5.89 -18.11
CA LEU A 611 40.32 5.38 -18.67
C LEU A 611 41.46 5.58 -17.68
N GLY A 612 42.08 4.49 -17.27
CA GLY A 612 43.43 4.54 -16.66
C GLY A 612 44.45 5.17 -17.65
N GLU A 613 45.58 5.63 -17.12
CA GLU A 613 46.61 6.33 -17.90
C GLU A 613 47.02 5.63 -19.21
N GLU A 614 47.07 4.30 -19.22
CA GLU A 614 47.43 3.50 -20.39
C GLU A 614 46.32 3.56 -21.46
N SER A 615 45.08 3.43 -21.05
CA SER A 615 43.92 3.52 -21.96
C SER A 615 43.72 4.93 -22.51
N LEU A 616 43.97 5.96 -21.68
CA LEU A 616 43.97 7.36 -22.12
C LEU A 616 45.04 7.62 -23.20
N ASN A 617 46.24 7.06 -23.02
CA ASN A 617 47.30 7.20 -24.01
C ASN A 617 46.97 6.45 -25.31
N TYR A 618 46.34 5.27 -25.22
CA TYR A 618 45.85 4.54 -26.38
C TYR A 618 44.78 5.31 -27.14
N LEU A 619 43.83 5.93 -26.46
CA LEU A 619 42.78 6.73 -27.08
C LEU A 619 43.27 8.08 -27.62
N LYS A 620 44.28 8.70 -26.99
CA LYS A 620 44.98 9.85 -27.56
C LYS A 620 45.65 9.50 -28.90
N LEU A 621 46.26 8.32 -29.01
CA LEU A 621 46.77 7.80 -30.26
C LEU A 621 45.70 7.45 -31.30
N GLN A 622 44.53 6.99 -30.85
CA GLN A 622 43.37 6.72 -31.72
C GLN A 622 42.69 8.01 -32.19
N LYS A 623 42.68 9.07 -31.37
CA LYS A 623 42.15 10.38 -31.70
C LYS A 623 42.90 11.01 -32.88
N ASP A 624 44.22 10.84 -32.93
CA ASP A 624 45.02 11.30 -34.06
C ASP A 624 44.69 10.58 -35.38
N LYS A 625 44.02 9.43 -35.30
CA LYS A 625 43.59 8.63 -36.46
C LYS A 625 42.06 8.74 -36.74
N ASN A 626 41.31 9.23 -35.81
CA ASN A 626 39.84 9.30 -35.92
C ASN A 626 39.32 10.61 -35.30
N GLU A 627 38.90 11.56 -36.14
CA GLU A 627 38.42 12.89 -35.75
C GLU A 627 37.13 12.86 -34.92
N ASN A 628 36.48 11.70 -34.80
CA ASN A 628 35.20 11.56 -34.05
C ASN A 628 35.41 11.28 -32.55
N ILE A 629 36.67 11.09 -32.08
CA ILE A 629 36.96 10.86 -30.67
C ILE A 629 37.19 12.21 -29.97
N ARG A 630 36.37 12.55 -28.98
CA ARG A 630 36.57 13.74 -28.14
C ARG A 630 36.96 13.31 -26.73
N LEU A 631 38.00 13.93 -26.18
CA LEU A 631 38.48 13.72 -24.84
C LEU A 631 38.21 14.99 -24.03
N TYR A 632 37.59 14.84 -22.86
CA TYR A 632 37.34 15.92 -21.91
C TYR A 632 38.16 15.66 -20.65
N GLU A 633 38.92 16.64 -20.21
CA GLU A 633 39.57 16.62 -18.90
C GLU A 633 38.66 17.33 -17.89
N LEU A 634 38.21 16.57 -16.91
CA LEU A 634 37.50 17.06 -15.75
C LEU A 634 38.32 16.76 -14.52
N ASP A 635 38.54 17.78 -13.68
CA ASP A 635 39.17 17.53 -12.39
C ASP A 635 38.23 16.75 -11.47
N ALA A 636 38.77 15.71 -10.80
CA ALA A 636 37.98 14.76 -10.03
C ALA A 636 37.16 15.42 -8.90
N PHE A 637 37.62 16.52 -8.31
CA PHE A 637 36.92 17.23 -7.26
C PHE A 637 35.72 18.00 -7.80
N SER A 638 35.90 18.70 -8.93
CA SER A 638 34.82 19.40 -9.62
C SER A 638 33.75 18.41 -10.12
N PHE A 639 34.16 17.22 -10.55
CA PHE A 639 33.26 16.16 -10.98
C PHE A 639 32.39 15.60 -9.83
N MET A 640 32.99 15.33 -8.68
CA MET A 640 32.27 14.83 -7.48
C MET A 640 31.29 15.84 -6.88
N MET A 641 31.55 17.14 -7.06
CA MET A 641 30.72 18.22 -6.48
C MET A 641 29.64 18.75 -7.44
N MET A 642 29.59 18.25 -8.68
CA MET A 642 28.60 18.66 -9.66
C MET A 642 27.32 17.82 -9.57
N ASP A 643 26.17 18.49 -9.55
CA ASP A 643 24.89 17.83 -9.84
C ASP A 643 24.82 17.43 -11.32
N LEU A 644 24.09 16.33 -11.62
CA LEU A 644 23.93 15.80 -12.98
C LEU A 644 23.45 16.87 -13.98
N ASP A 645 22.50 17.74 -13.55
CA ASP A 645 21.97 18.85 -14.35
C ASP A 645 23.04 19.95 -14.63
N GLU A 646 23.97 20.15 -13.69
CA GLU A 646 25.10 21.10 -13.88
C GLU A 646 26.15 20.52 -14.82
N MET A 647 26.38 19.20 -14.76
CA MET A 647 27.27 18.50 -15.68
C MET A 647 26.74 18.55 -17.12
N GLU A 648 25.46 18.25 -17.34
CA GLU A 648 24.83 18.39 -18.66
C GLU A 648 24.93 19.82 -19.19
N LYS A 649 24.63 20.83 -18.38
CA LYS A 649 24.73 22.25 -18.77
C LYS A 649 26.17 22.65 -19.13
N LYS A 650 27.18 22.19 -18.38
CA LYS A 650 28.59 22.48 -18.69
C LYS A 650 29.06 21.80 -19.97
N ILE A 651 28.63 20.58 -20.22
CA ILE A 651 28.96 19.82 -21.43
C ILE A 651 28.35 20.50 -22.66
N HIS A 652 27.12 21.01 -22.55
CA HIS A 652 26.44 21.72 -23.64
C HIS A 652 26.85 23.20 -23.78
N SER A 653 27.45 23.80 -22.75
CA SER A 653 27.87 25.23 -22.76
C SER A 653 29.33 25.45 -23.18
N THR A 654 30.11 24.41 -23.42
CA THR A 654 31.47 24.57 -23.97
C THR A 654 31.37 25.18 -25.38
N PRO A 655 31.99 26.33 -25.67
CA PRO A 655 31.81 27.04 -26.94
C PRO A 655 32.22 26.15 -28.11
N ASN A 656 31.30 25.93 -29.01
CA ASN A 656 31.55 25.31 -30.30
C ASN A 656 32.45 26.27 -31.13
N ASP A 657 33.74 26.15 -31.00
CA ASP A 657 34.66 26.68 -32.01
C ASP A 657 34.68 25.72 -33.19
N LYS A 658 33.98 26.14 -34.23
CA LYS A 658 33.90 25.59 -35.59
C LYS A 658 32.78 24.54 -35.84
N LYS A 659 31.91 24.96 -36.77
CA LYS A 659 30.89 24.16 -37.45
C LYS A 659 31.30 22.73 -37.70
N GLY A 660 30.92 21.82 -36.82
CA GLY A 660 31.01 20.39 -37.00
C GLY A 660 29.77 19.83 -37.72
N LYS A 661 29.96 18.87 -38.57
CA LYS A 661 28.90 18.18 -39.34
C LYS A 661 27.99 17.38 -38.40
N ALA A 662 26.73 17.26 -38.78
CA ALA A 662 25.73 16.43 -38.09
C ALA A 662 26.27 14.99 -37.90
N GLY A 663 26.36 14.53 -36.64
CA GLY A 663 26.83 13.18 -36.29
C GLY A 663 27.82 13.12 -35.10
N GLU A 664 27.99 14.22 -34.34
CA GLU A 664 28.91 14.22 -33.20
C GLU A 664 28.26 13.53 -31.97
N PRO A 665 28.99 12.64 -31.27
CA PRO A 665 28.48 11.98 -30.07
C PRO A 665 28.26 12.99 -28.95
N THR A 666 27.07 13.03 -28.43
CA THR A 666 26.69 13.84 -27.27
C THR A 666 26.90 13.03 -26.00
N ILE A 667 27.61 13.56 -25.00
CA ILE A 667 27.73 12.91 -23.70
C ILE A 667 26.34 12.87 -23.06
N THR A 668 25.90 11.67 -22.70
CA THR A 668 24.61 11.44 -22.11
C THR A 668 24.71 11.28 -20.58
N ALA A 669 23.58 11.48 -19.87
CA ALA A 669 23.50 11.22 -18.42
C ALA A 669 23.91 9.78 -18.05
N GLY A 670 23.72 8.82 -18.98
CA GLY A 670 24.19 7.43 -18.81
C GLY A 670 25.73 7.31 -18.75
N MET A 671 26.44 8.08 -19.56
CA MET A 671 27.92 8.10 -19.55
C MET A 671 28.45 8.63 -18.21
N ILE A 672 27.78 9.65 -17.66
CA ILE A 672 28.11 10.23 -16.35
C ILE A 672 27.85 9.21 -15.23
N ARG A 673 26.73 8.45 -15.31
CA ARG A 673 26.41 7.40 -14.32
C ARG A 673 27.42 6.26 -14.34
N SER A 674 27.86 5.80 -15.52
CA SER A 674 28.91 4.77 -15.62
C SER A 674 30.24 5.26 -15.03
N ALA A 675 30.56 6.51 -15.24
CA ALA A 675 31.75 7.14 -14.66
C ALA A 675 31.66 7.22 -13.12
N LEU A 676 30.48 7.61 -12.59
CA LEU A 676 30.22 7.62 -11.14
C LEU A 676 30.24 6.21 -10.53
N HIS A 677 29.79 5.21 -11.28
CA HIS A 677 29.85 3.81 -10.83
C HIS A 677 31.30 3.32 -10.75
N ALA A 678 32.10 3.60 -11.77
CA ALA A 678 33.53 3.25 -11.79
C ALA A 678 34.33 3.95 -10.68
N GLU A 679 33.99 5.23 -10.39
CA GLU A 679 34.60 5.98 -9.29
C GLU A 679 34.22 5.37 -7.93
N LYS A 680 32.95 5.00 -7.76
CA LYS A 680 32.48 4.31 -6.56
C LYS A 680 33.16 2.95 -6.35
N GLU A 681 33.33 2.18 -7.41
CA GLU A 681 34.09 0.93 -7.36
C GLU A 681 35.58 1.17 -7.01
N ARG A 682 36.15 2.27 -7.52
CA ARG A 682 37.54 2.64 -7.19
C ARG A 682 37.65 3.06 -5.71
N GLU A 683 36.76 3.89 -5.22
CA GLU A 683 36.71 4.28 -3.80
C GLU A 683 36.47 3.07 -2.88
N GLU A 684 35.65 2.12 -3.31
CA GLU A 684 35.43 0.87 -2.58
C GLU A 684 36.69 0.01 -2.57
N ALA A 685 37.38 -0.07 -3.70
CA ALA A 685 38.67 -0.76 -3.80
C ALA A 685 39.75 -0.10 -2.94
N GLU A 686 39.85 1.24 -2.93
CA GLU A 686 40.78 1.99 -2.09
C GLU A 686 40.45 1.82 -0.60
N ARG A 687 39.17 1.89 -0.22
CA ARG A 687 38.74 1.61 1.16
C ARG A 687 39.03 0.17 1.58
N LYS A 688 38.84 -0.78 0.68
CA LYS A 688 39.18 -2.17 0.93
C LYS A 688 40.71 -2.35 1.08
N ALA A 689 41.49 -1.71 0.22
CA ALA A 689 42.97 -1.73 0.31
C ALA A 689 43.45 -1.12 1.64
N TRP A 690 42.89 0.04 2.03
CA TRP A 690 43.16 0.67 3.31
C TRP A 690 42.78 -0.25 4.50
N PHE A 691 41.64 -0.93 4.43
CA PHE A 691 41.20 -1.87 5.45
C PHE A 691 42.17 -3.05 5.60
N VAL A 692 42.65 -3.60 4.47
CA VAL A 692 43.63 -4.68 4.47
C VAL A 692 44.98 -4.22 5.06
N GLU A 693 45.45 -3.04 4.66
CA GLU A 693 46.72 -2.47 5.14
C GLU A 693 46.68 -2.13 6.63
N ASN A 694 45.54 -1.68 7.15
CA ASN A 694 45.38 -1.27 8.54
C ASN A 694 44.74 -2.33 9.44
N PHE A 695 44.52 -3.55 8.95
CA PHE A 695 43.80 -4.62 9.64
C PHE A 695 44.29 -4.85 11.07
N ASP A 696 45.57 -4.88 11.32
CA ASP A 696 46.11 -5.11 12.65
C ASP A 696 45.91 -3.96 13.63
N SER A 697 45.73 -2.74 13.12
CA SER A 697 45.49 -1.53 13.94
C SER A 697 44.00 -1.32 14.29
N LEU A 698 43.07 -1.92 13.55
CA LEU A 698 41.65 -1.82 13.76
C LEU A 698 41.19 -2.59 15.02
N THR A 699 40.16 -2.14 15.69
CA THR A 699 39.55 -2.92 16.79
C THR A 699 38.78 -4.13 16.25
N LEU A 700 38.57 -5.16 17.06
CA LEU A 700 37.75 -6.30 16.68
C LEU A 700 36.30 -5.90 16.29
N LEU A 701 35.81 -4.83 16.89
CA LEU A 701 34.48 -4.30 16.56
C LEU A 701 34.47 -3.70 15.15
N ASP A 702 35.48 -2.91 14.79
CA ASP A 702 35.62 -2.32 13.46
C ASP A 702 35.80 -3.42 12.39
N ILE A 703 36.61 -4.44 12.71
CA ILE A 703 36.79 -5.60 11.82
C ILE A 703 35.47 -6.36 11.64
N TYR A 704 34.73 -6.62 12.71
CA TYR A 704 33.44 -7.32 12.67
C TYR A 704 32.37 -6.57 11.88
N ALA A 705 32.32 -5.25 12.02
CA ALA A 705 31.39 -4.37 11.32
C ALA A 705 31.73 -4.17 9.83
N SER A 706 32.96 -4.45 9.41
CA SER A 706 33.42 -4.26 8.04
C SER A 706 32.69 -5.16 7.05
N GLU A 707 32.30 -4.61 5.90
CA GLU A 707 31.70 -5.35 4.80
C GLU A 707 32.67 -6.34 4.12
N TRP A 708 33.97 -6.13 4.26
CA TRP A 708 35.02 -6.95 3.62
C TRP A 708 35.39 -8.21 4.42
N ILE A 709 34.83 -8.41 5.58
CA ILE A 709 34.99 -9.61 6.38
C ILE A 709 33.91 -10.64 6.01
N GLY A 710 34.33 -11.80 5.51
CA GLY A 710 33.46 -12.92 5.18
C GLY A 710 32.71 -13.48 6.40
N GLU A 711 31.58 -14.14 6.13
CA GLU A 711 30.70 -14.68 7.16
C GLU A 711 31.42 -15.67 8.10
N ILE A 712 32.34 -16.46 7.56
CA ILE A 712 33.14 -17.43 8.33
C ILE A 712 33.97 -16.69 9.39
N ARG A 713 34.68 -15.63 9.03
CA ARG A 713 35.48 -14.83 9.98
C ARG A 713 34.62 -14.14 11.02
N ARG A 714 33.46 -13.60 10.64
CA ARG A 714 32.49 -13.02 11.59
C ARG A 714 32.01 -14.03 12.63
N ASN A 715 31.69 -15.24 12.19
CA ASN A 715 31.27 -16.32 13.07
C ASN A 715 32.41 -16.71 14.03
N VAL A 716 33.65 -16.78 13.53
CA VAL A 716 34.82 -17.09 14.36
C VAL A 716 35.07 -16.00 15.39
N ILE A 717 34.95 -14.72 15.03
CA ILE A 717 35.04 -13.60 15.98
C ILE A 717 34.00 -13.76 17.08
N ARG A 718 32.74 -14.00 16.72
CA ARG A 718 31.64 -14.18 17.68
C ARG A 718 31.91 -15.33 18.65
N ASP A 719 32.34 -16.47 18.14
CA ASP A 719 32.58 -17.64 18.95
C ASP A 719 33.80 -17.45 19.90
N LEU A 720 34.87 -16.80 19.42
CA LEU A 720 36.03 -16.49 20.23
C LEU A 720 35.75 -15.43 21.32
N LEU A 721 34.89 -14.44 21.02
CA LEU A 721 34.41 -13.48 22.00
C LEU A 721 33.56 -14.14 23.11
N GLN A 722 32.72 -15.12 22.77
CA GLN A 722 31.94 -15.88 23.79
C GLN A 722 32.83 -16.62 24.79
N VAL A 723 33.99 -17.08 24.36
CA VAL A 723 34.95 -17.75 25.25
C VAL A 723 36.02 -16.80 25.81
N GLN A 724 35.82 -15.49 25.66
CA GLN A 724 36.72 -14.43 26.14
C GLN A 724 38.17 -14.56 25.65
N ALA A 725 38.34 -14.89 24.37
CA ALA A 725 39.66 -14.96 23.76
C ALA A 725 40.33 -13.57 23.71
N PRO A 726 41.64 -13.45 23.93
CA PRO A 726 42.35 -12.19 23.78
C PRO A 726 42.22 -11.62 22.36
N GLU A 727 42.13 -10.30 22.22
CA GLU A 727 41.95 -9.63 20.95
C GLU A 727 43.07 -9.95 19.95
N GLU A 728 44.30 -9.92 20.39
CA GLU A 728 45.50 -10.24 19.56
C GLU A 728 45.44 -11.66 19.00
N VAL A 729 44.97 -12.61 19.82
CA VAL A 729 44.82 -14.01 19.37
C VAL A 729 43.68 -14.12 18.36
N THR A 730 42.58 -13.44 18.60
CA THR A 730 41.44 -13.44 17.68
C THR A 730 41.86 -12.85 16.33
N LYS A 731 42.54 -11.70 16.31
CA LYS A 731 43.07 -11.09 15.09
C LYS A 731 44.04 -12.01 14.33
N SER A 732 44.92 -12.69 15.04
CA SER A 732 45.87 -13.63 14.43
C SER A 732 45.19 -14.85 13.78
N ILE A 733 44.04 -15.27 14.32
CA ILE A 733 43.28 -16.39 13.75
C ILE A 733 42.48 -15.96 12.50
N ILE A 734 41.93 -14.75 12.51
CA ILE A 734 41.04 -14.25 11.44
C ILE A 734 41.80 -13.44 10.37
N HIS A 735 43.11 -13.32 10.44
CA HIS A 735 43.92 -12.50 9.53
C HIS A 735 43.58 -12.78 8.06
N LEU A 736 43.54 -11.74 7.25
CA LEU A 736 43.04 -11.81 5.86
C LEU A 736 43.87 -12.67 4.95
N GLU A 737 45.18 -12.82 5.23
CA GLU A 737 46.10 -13.70 4.47
C GLU A 737 45.84 -15.19 4.71
N ILE A 738 45.03 -15.55 5.73
CA ILE A 738 44.73 -16.94 6.06
C ILE A 738 43.52 -17.41 5.26
N GLU A 739 43.62 -18.54 4.57
CA GLU A 739 42.47 -19.14 3.89
C GLU A 739 41.37 -19.51 4.88
N GLU A 740 40.11 -19.37 4.46
CA GLU A 740 38.93 -19.58 5.34
C GLU A 740 38.87 -20.96 6.01
N GLY A 741 39.33 -22.00 5.30
CA GLY A 741 39.45 -23.35 5.86
C GLY A 741 40.47 -23.44 7.00
N GLN A 742 41.56 -22.71 6.89
CA GLN A 742 42.61 -22.65 7.92
C GLN A 742 42.18 -21.78 9.12
N VAL A 743 41.35 -20.77 8.92
CA VAL A 743 40.76 -19.95 10.01
C VAL A 743 39.97 -20.84 10.98
N LEU A 744 39.11 -21.72 10.45
CA LEU A 744 38.36 -22.70 11.25
C LEU A 744 39.26 -23.67 11.98
N GLN A 745 40.31 -24.16 11.32
CA GLN A 745 41.29 -25.08 11.92
C GLN A 745 42.09 -24.42 13.05
N LYS A 746 42.60 -23.20 12.84
CA LYS A 746 43.28 -22.44 13.88
C LYS A 746 42.41 -22.15 15.09
N LYS A 747 41.13 -21.82 14.86
CA LYS A 747 40.13 -21.68 15.92
C LYS A 747 39.96 -22.97 16.73
N ALA A 748 39.79 -24.10 16.04
CA ALA A 748 39.63 -25.40 16.71
C ALA A 748 40.86 -25.77 17.55
N MET A 749 42.06 -25.63 17.00
CA MET A 749 43.31 -25.87 17.71
C MET A 749 43.46 -24.97 18.95
N TRP A 750 43.08 -23.69 18.86
CA TRP A 750 43.17 -22.79 20.01
C TRP A 750 42.15 -23.15 21.11
N LEU A 751 40.92 -23.55 20.75
CA LEU A 751 39.90 -24.01 21.69
C LEU A 751 40.35 -25.31 22.39
N GLU A 752 40.92 -26.28 21.68
CA GLU A 752 41.48 -27.50 22.24
C GLU A 752 42.61 -27.23 23.23
N MET A 753 43.56 -26.33 22.88
CA MET A 753 44.66 -25.95 23.79
C MET A 753 44.17 -25.26 25.07
N LYS A 754 42.99 -24.62 25.03
CA LYS A 754 42.39 -23.98 26.21
C LYS A 754 41.44 -24.88 26.99
N GLY A 755 41.22 -26.14 26.54
CA GLY A 755 40.34 -27.12 27.16
C GLY A 755 38.84 -26.68 27.11
N LYS A 756 38.47 -25.92 26.11
CA LYS A 756 37.12 -25.40 25.88
C LYS A 756 36.47 -25.97 24.63
#